data_b6555f4742368fda61fbca7def7bb427
#
_entry.id   b6555f4742368fda61fbca7def7bb427
#
_cell.length_a   1.000
_cell.length_b   1.000
_cell.length_c   1.000
_cell.angle_alpha   90.00
_cell.angle_beta   90.00
_cell.angle_gamma   90.00
#
_symmetry.space_group_name_H-M   'P 1'
#
loop_
_entity.id
_entity.type
_entity.pdbx_description
1 polymer ?
#
loop_
_entity_poly.entity_id
_entity_poly.type
_entity_poly.pdbx_seq_one_letter_code
_entity_poly.pdbx_strand_id
1 'polypeptide(L)'
;MTDVKVNHDPFPLLKSSHWRYALAVGVTALVYFWTAKLSLALLHLKIEASPIWIPAGIGLAALLWFGQRMWVGVALGLFLLNHSMMVSWLLSIGSMVGSTLQALVGVRLLQWAKVHISFGRLRDVLGFMGLAVLVAPLVSATIGTTIAYSVGHIGWSEVAQAWWTVWLGDGMGILVFTPVLLFVGQWITGQYSQNQGVRTDRSPTVLQSHSQNHLQDRFRQNLERGLWLGMLILGSWAVFYSHPTQAIALYPLEYLPFPIVLWASLRFEQVSAVVASFILSCIAITGTLAGYGPFVMKAQDPRQVVLLLQAFIGVITVTSLVLAATMAERRRVESQLRVTAERNKLLAEMGLRIRQSLDLKTILDTTVQEVRQFLQADRVFICQFNALGQGSVVAESVAPGWASTARWTTEAATYPEIRAIFENYRLSIVDDTNRLESSPFVKSYHQQYQVRASIAVPLFLNPRSEICPNFQPDADAPCLFGILIANQCGMPRRWEPMEIELLEQLGTQVTIAIQQAQLYEQVQSLNTNLEKQVAERTLQLQDSMAEMEQLNQLRDLLIHAIAHDLRTTVMGTLMVLQNLQKQPGDQIPIGRSLLERMVQSGDVQLNKLNALLEAYQNQTEGVALQLEAVNLSALLCATLTELQPLLEQNQVTLDRQIPANLPLVLADSAKVRRVMSQLLTNAVKHNPPGIQITVQLKVEAGMLLCIIEDNGKGIHPSDCCRLFDLRIGRCDDRKLAGISLGLSLCHQIIAAHEGEIGVNSMPGTGSQFWFKLPLV
;
A
#
# COMPACT_ATOMS: atom_id res chain seq x y z
N MET A 1 -7.88 -12.03 24.70
CA MET A 1 -8.39 -13.42 24.85
C MET A 1 -8.79 -13.65 26.29
N THR A 2 -9.94 -13.19 26.70
CA THR A 2 -10.50 -13.45 28.01
C THR A 2 -11.52 -14.56 27.84
N ASP A 3 -11.22 -15.72 28.44
CA ASP A 3 -12.09 -16.86 28.53
C ASP A 3 -13.41 -16.45 29.21
N VAL A 4 -14.41 -16.17 28.40
CA VAL A 4 -15.79 -16.14 28.89
C VAL A 4 -16.17 -17.57 29.24
N LYS A 5 -16.06 -17.94 30.51
CA LYS A 5 -16.67 -19.15 31.05
C LYS A 5 -18.17 -19.08 30.76
N VAL A 6 -18.55 -19.69 29.65
CA VAL A 6 -19.99 -19.98 29.39
C VAL A 6 -20.43 -20.99 30.41
N ASN A 7 -21.18 -20.51 31.37
CA ASN A 7 -21.82 -21.32 32.40
C ASN A 7 -22.85 -22.22 31.72
N HIS A 8 -22.53 -23.51 31.54
CA HIS A 8 -23.35 -24.51 30.83
C HIS A 8 -24.49 -25.04 31.72
N ASP A 9 -25.29 -24.15 32.27
CA ASP A 9 -26.63 -24.56 32.79
C ASP A 9 -27.68 -24.05 31.79
N PRO A 10 -28.23 -24.92 30.93
CA PRO A 10 -29.14 -24.49 29.86
C PRO A 10 -30.50 -23.97 30.33
N PHE A 11 -30.85 -24.14 31.64
CA PHE A 11 -32.12 -23.64 32.15
C PHE A 11 -32.05 -23.09 33.58
N PRO A 12 -32.01 -21.75 33.74
CA PRO A 12 -32.12 -21.10 35.05
C PRO A 12 -33.53 -21.26 35.68
N LEU A 13 -34.53 -21.75 34.91
CA LEU A 13 -35.92 -21.83 35.31
C LEU A 13 -36.19 -22.89 36.41
N LEU A 14 -35.31 -23.87 36.60
CA LEU A 14 -35.50 -24.92 37.61
C LEU A 14 -34.77 -24.65 38.95
N LYS A 15 -33.93 -23.59 39.01
CA LYS A 15 -33.20 -23.26 40.25
C LYS A 15 -34.04 -22.63 41.36
N SER A 16 -35.29 -22.22 41.09
CA SER A 16 -36.02 -21.35 42.03
C SER A 16 -37.25 -21.97 42.72
N SER A 17 -37.67 -23.23 42.41
CA SER A 17 -38.82 -23.81 43.10
C SER A 17 -38.85 -25.34 43.06
N HIS A 18 -38.89 -25.96 44.26
CA HIS A 18 -38.94 -27.41 44.44
C HIS A 18 -40.13 -28.07 43.74
N TRP A 19 -41.28 -27.40 43.63
CA TRP A 19 -42.46 -27.92 42.98
C TRP A 19 -42.29 -28.11 41.45
N ARG A 20 -41.58 -27.20 40.79
CA ARG A 20 -41.29 -27.30 39.32
C ARG A 20 -40.38 -28.49 39.03
N TYR A 21 -39.39 -28.76 39.90
CA TYR A 21 -38.56 -29.94 39.80
C TYR A 21 -39.37 -31.21 39.98
N ALA A 22 -40.21 -31.29 41.03
CA ALA A 22 -41.09 -32.43 41.28
C ALA A 22 -42.04 -32.68 40.11
N LEU A 23 -42.62 -31.61 39.53
CA LEU A 23 -43.46 -31.71 38.33
C LEU A 23 -42.70 -32.26 37.13
N ALA A 24 -41.49 -31.78 36.87
CA ALA A 24 -40.66 -32.28 35.76
C ALA A 24 -40.26 -33.74 35.92
N VAL A 25 -39.90 -34.16 37.13
CA VAL A 25 -39.66 -35.58 37.47
C VAL A 25 -40.90 -36.43 37.25
N GLY A 26 -42.08 -35.97 37.69
CA GLY A 26 -43.35 -36.69 37.50
C GLY A 26 -43.73 -36.82 36.02
N VAL A 27 -43.59 -35.73 35.24
CA VAL A 27 -43.83 -35.75 33.78
C VAL A 27 -42.88 -36.71 33.09
N THR A 28 -41.57 -36.64 33.42
CA THR A 28 -40.56 -37.53 32.84
C THR A 28 -40.88 -39.02 33.17
N ALA A 29 -41.25 -39.29 34.40
CA ALA A 29 -41.63 -40.65 34.80
C ALA A 29 -42.87 -41.18 34.06
N LEU A 30 -43.91 -40.36 33.90
CA LEU A 30 -45.15 -40.75 33.18
C LEU A 30 -44.82 -40.92 31.66
N VAL A 31 -44.09 -40.04 31.03
CA VAL A 31 -43.72 -40.17 29.62
C VAL A 31 -42.86 -41.42 29.42
N TYR A 32 -41.90 -41.66 30.29
CA TYR A 32 -41.06 -42.87 30.26
C TYR A 32 -41.91 -44.12 30.41
N PHE A 33 -42.82 -44.18 31.39
CA PHE A 33 -43.74 -45.29 31.63
C PHE A 33 -44.62 -45.59 30.41
N TRP A 34 -45.33 -44.60 29.86
CA TRP A 34 -46.21 -44.79 28.71
C TRP A 34 -45.45 -45.20 27.43
N THR A 35 -44.30 -44.65 27.18
CA THR A 35 -43.47 -45.01 26.00
C THR A 35 -42.86 -46.40 26.18
N ALA A 36 -42.55 -46.82 27.40
CA ALA A 36 -42.12 -48.18 27.70
C ALA A 36 -43.26 -49.20 27.52
N LYS A 37 -44.47 -48.89 28.00
CA LYS A 37 -45.67 -49.72 27.71
C LYS A 37 -45.95 -49.81 26.20
N LEU A 38 -45.78 -48.69 25.46
CA LEU A 38 -45.93 -48.71 24.01
C LEU A 38 -44.84 -49.60 23.36
N SER A 39 -43.60 -49.53 23.77
CA SER A 39 -42.51 -50.38 23.26
C SER A 39 -42.77 -51.86 23.55
N LEU A 40 -43.35 -52.22 24.72
CA LEU A 40 -43.73 -53.56 25.05
C LEU A 40 -45.00 -54.02 24.31
N ALA A 41 -46.00 -53.15 24.11
CA ALA A 41 -47.17 -53.45 23.30
C ALA A 41 -46.82 -53.81 21.86
N LEU A 42 -45.76 -53.14 21.33
CA LEU A 42 -45.17 -53.42 20.01
C LEU A 42 -44.53 -54.84 19.98
N LEU A 43 -44.15 -55.44 21.15
CA LEU A 43 -43.60 -56.79 21.27
C LEU A 43 -44.68 -57.87 21.13
N HIS A 44 -45.93 -57.61 21.57
CA HIS A 44 -47.02 -58.56 21.53
C HIS A 44 -47.64 -58.81 20.16
N LEU A 45 -47.31 -58.04 19.17
CA LEU A 45 -47.79 -58.16 17.78
C LEU A 45 -46.93 -59.18 16.97
N LYS A 46 -46.81 -60.43 17.41
CA LYS A 46 -46.22 -61.60 16.68
C LYS A 46 -44.66 -61.51 16.47
N ILE A 47 -43.97 -60.68 17.13
CA ILE A 47 -42.51 -60.55 17.01
C ILE A 47 -41.85 -60.71 18.39
N GLU A 48 -40.94 -61.68 18.55
CA GLU A 48 -40.35 -62.08 19.86
C GLU A 48 -39.31 -61.00 20.38
N ALA A 49 -39.03 -59.88 19.68
CA ALA A 49 -38.14 -58.88 20.11
C ALA A 49 -38.65 -57.46 19.76
N SER A 50 -38.51 -56.50 20.70
CA SER A 50 -38.84 -55.07 20.42
C SER A 50 -37.82 -54.43 19.46
N PRO A 51 -38.26 -53.84 18.33
CA PRO A 51 -37.38 -53.27 17.37
C PRO A 51 -36.68 -52.03 17.90
N ILE A 52 -37.30 -51.31 18.86
CA ILE A 52 -36.77 -50.02 19.39
C ILE A 52 -37.26 -49.86 20.82
N TRP A 53 -36.32 -49.51 21.72
CA TRP A 53 -36.66 -49.14 23.10
C TRP A 53 -36.73 -47.62 23.24
N ILE A 54 -37.93 -47.09 22.97
CA ILE A 54 -38.24 -45.65 22.97
C ILE A 54 -37.79 -44.94 24.26
N PRO A 55 -37.99 -45.54 25.46
CA PRO A 55 -37.65 -44.89 26.73
C PRO A 55 -36.17 -44.53 26.88
N ALA A 56 -35.24 -45.27 26.28
CA ALA A 56 -33.83 -44.98 26.33
C ALA A 56 -33.51 -43.59 25.73
N GLY A 57 -34.13 -43.25 24.58
CA GLY A 57 -33.99 -41.95 23.96
C GLY A 57 -34.62 -40.82 24.76
N ILE A 58 -35.78 -41.06 25.38
CA ILE A 58 -36.49 -40.10 26.25
C ILE A 58 -35.66 -39.83 27.50
N GLY A 59 -35.17 -40.87 28.16
CA GLY A 59 -34.34 -40.76 29.36
C GLY A 59 -33.10 -39.91 29.11
N LEU A 60 -32.37 -40.18 28.03
CA LEU A 60 -31.19 -39.41 27.65
C LEU A 60 -31.54 -37.96 27.32
N ALA A 61 -32.61 -37.72 26.54
CA ALA A 61 -33.03 -36.35 26.18
C ALA A 61 -33.45 -35.54 27.41
N ALA A 62 -34.21 -36.16 28.36
CA ALA A 62 -34.60 -35.51 29.60
C ALA A 62 -33.39 -35.10 30.46
N LEU A 63 -32.40 -35.98 30.60
CA LEU A 63 -31.17 -35.66 31.34
C LEU A 63 -30.30 -34.59 30.65
N LEU A 64 -30.22 -34.59 29.32
CA LEU A 64 -29.51 -33.55 28.55
C LEU A 64 -30.20 -32.20 28.65
N TRP A 65 -31.51 -32.18 28.72
CA TRP A 65 -32.30 -30.95 28.70
C TRP A 65 -32.49 -30.32 30.07
N PHE A 66 -32.99 -31.12 31.04
CA PHE A 66 -33.35 -30.65 32.39
C PHE A 66 -32.21 -30.86 33.42
N GLY A 67 -31.10 -31.48 32.99
CA GLY A 67 -29.95 -31.79 33.84
C GLY A 67 -29.95 -33.18 34.45
N GLN A 68 -28.78 -33.61 34.93
CA GLN A 68 -28.56 -34.99 35.42
C GLN A 68 -29.47 -35.39 36.55
N ARG A 69 -30.03 -34.46 37.35
CA ARG A 69 -30.98 -34.73 38.44
C ARG A 69 -32.29 -35.41 37.99
N MET A 70 -32.62 -35.39 36.70
CA MET A 70 -33.78 -36.07 36.11
C MET A 70 -33.66 -37.60 36.11
N TRP A 71 -32.49 -38.15 36.50
CA TRP A 71 -32.32 -39.60 36.66
C TRP A 71 -33.44 -40.25 37.55
N VAL A 72 -33.95 -39.48 38.54
CA VAL A 72 -35.05 -39.93 39.42
C VAL A 72 -36.31 -40.17 38.62
N GLY A 73 -36.63 -39.36 37.62
CA GLY A 73 -37.77 -39.52 36.74
C GLY A 73 -37.66 -40.77 35.86
N VAL A 74 -36.46 -41.07 35.35
CA VAL A 74 -36.18 -42.31 34.57
C VAL A 74 -36.34 -43.53 35.47
N ALA A 75 -35.76 -43.53 36.65
CA ALA A 75 -35.87 -44.64 37.61
C ALA A 75 -37.29 -44.88 38.03
N LEU A 76 -38.06 -43.86 38.37
CA LEU A 76 -39.46 -43.93 38.79
C LEU A 76 -40.37 -44.45 37.65
N GLY A 77 -40.13 -43.96 36.41
CA GLY A 77 -40.91 -44.43 35.23
C GLY A 77 -40.73 -45.92 34.97
N LEU A 78 -39.48 -46.42 35.08
CA LEU A 78 -39.22 -47.86 34.92
C LEU A 78 -39.70 -48.69 36.11
N PHE A 79 -39.62 -48.13 37.31
CA PHE A 79 -40.25 -48.79 38.50
C PHE A 79 -41.76 -48.97 38.32
N LEU A 80 -42.46 -47.94 37.89
CA LEU A 80 -43.88 -47.99 37.59
C LEU A 80 -44.24 -49.05 36.53
N LEU A 81 -43.39 -49.12 35.46
CA LEU A 81 -43.57 -50.17 34.43
C LEU A 81 -43.43 -51.57 35.00
N ASN A 82 -42.29 -51.85 35.66
CA ASN A 82 -41.99 -53.16 36.20
C ASN A 82 -43.06 -53.60 37.24
N HIS A 83 -43.49 -52.66 38.09
CA HIS A 83 -44.61 -52.92 39.03
C HIS A 83 -45.89 -53.25 38.30
N SER A 84 -46.26 -52.54 37.23
CA SER A 84 -47.47 -52.82 36.42
C SER A 84 -47.42 -54.16 35.69
N MET A 85 -46.23 -54.73 35.47
CA MET A 85 -45.98 -55.98 34.78
C MET A 85 -45.70 -57.12 35.74
N MET A 86 -45.80 -56.89 37.06
CA MET A 86 -45.53 -57.89 38.11
C MET A 86 -44.19 -58.58 37.99
N VAL A 87 -43.12 -57.80 37.52
CA VAL A 87 -41.79 -58.30 37.40
C VAL A 87 -41.18 -58.49 38.77
N SER A 88 -40.35 -59.56 38.96
CA SER A 88 -39.71 -59.84 40.23
C SER A 88 -38.87 -58.59 40.68
N TRP A 89 -38.83 -58.39 42.01
CA TRP A 89 -38.21 -57.16 42.54
C TRP A 89 -36.72 -57.05 42.22
N LEU A 90 -35.96 -58.15 42.13
CA LEU A 90 -34.55 -58.18 41.73
C LEU A 90 -34.34 -57.74 40.25
N LEU A 91 -35.15 -58.27 39.34
CA LEU A 91 -35.15 -57.88 37.96
C LEU A 91 -35.57 -56.40 37.77
N SER A 92 -36.53 -55.94 38.58
CA SER A 92 -36.97 -54.56 38.58
C SER A 92 -35.91 -53.62 39.02
N ILE A 93 -35.17 -53.89 40.10
CA ILE A 93 -34.06 -53.10 40.55
C ILE A 93 -32.91 -53.10 39.49
N GLY A 94 -32.62 -54.27 38.94
CA GLY A 94 -31.58 -54.42 37.94
C GLY A 94 -31.78 -53.57 36.66
N SER A 95 -33.01 -53.73 36.11
CA SER A 95 -33.38 -52.97 34.92
C SER A 95 -33.40 -51.45 35.19
N MET A 96 -33.89 -51.04 36.38
CA MET A 96 -33.93 -49.64 36.81
C MET A 96 -32.52 -49.04 36.95
N VAL A 97 -31.61 -49.78 37.60
CA VAL A 97 -30.22 -49.34 37.75
C VAL A 97 -29.52 -49.28 36.38
N GLY A 98 -29.70 -50.31 35.54
CA GLY A 98 -29.10 -50.40 34.22
C GLY A 98 -29.50 -49.21 33.31
N SER A 99 -30.78 -48.98 33.15
CA SER A 99 -31.29 -47.90 32.27
C SER A 99 -30.97 -46.49 32.81
N THR A 100 -31.05 -46.33 34.14
CA THR A 100 -30.72 -45.05 34.76
C THR A 100 -29.23 -44.73 34.61
N LEU A 101 -28.36 -45.72 34.85
CA LEU A 101 -26.93 -45.58 34.73
C LEU A 101 -26.51 -45.34 33.27
N GLN A 102 -27.12 -46.02 32.31
CA GLN A 102 -26.96 -45.79 30.88
C GLN A 102 -27.21 -44.34 30.52
N ALA A 103 -28.33 -43.76 30.95
CA ALA A 103 -28.67 -42.36 30.65
C ALA A 103 -27.63 -41.38 31.28
N LEU A 104 -27.20 -41.61 32.53
CA LEU A 104 -26.20 -40.81 33.21
C LEU A 104 -24.84 -40.94 32.55
N VAL A 105 -24.41 -42.13 32.18
CA VAL A 105 -23.14 -42.36 31.47
C VAL A 105 -23.18 -41.68 30.11
N GLY A 106 -24.27 -41.80 29.36
CA GLY A 106 -24.43 -41.12 28.06
C GLY A 106 -24.26 -39.62 28.17
N VAL A 107 -24.93 -38.98 29.14
CA VAL A 107 -24.78 -37.52 29.36
C VAL A 107 -23.35 -37.14 29.73
N ARG A 108 -22.70 -37.89 30.64
CA ARG A 108 -21.32 -37.61 31.06
C ARG A 108 -20.31 -37.77 29.94
N LEU A 109 -20.45 -38.80 29.10
CA LEU A 109 -19.58 -39.00 27.94
C LEU A 109 -19.71 -37.88 26.93
N LEU A 110 -20.97 -37.43 26.63
CA LEU A 110 -21.21 -36.32 25.73
C LEU A 110 -20.63 -34.99 26.28
N GLN A 111 -20.78 -34.75 27.59
CA GLN A 111 -20.21 -33.56 28.25
C GLN A 111 -18.69 -33.60 28.25
N TRP A 112 -18.08 -34.76 28.55
CA TRP A 112 -16.63 -34.96 28.51
C TRP A 112 -16.06 -34.69 27.11
N ALA A 113 -16.71 -35.15 26.06
CA ALA A 113 -16.34 -34.95 24.68
C ALA A 113 -16.72 -33.55 24.17
N LYS A 114 -17.34 -32.69 25.00
CA LYS A 114 -17.81 -31.33 24.61
C LYS A 114 -18.73 -31.36 23.38
N VAL A 115 -19.59 -32.37 23.28
CA VAL A 115 -20.56 -32.48 22.19
C VAL A 115 -21.70 -31.48 22.42
N HIS A 116 -22.00 -30.69 21.41
CA HIS A 116 -23.09 -29.73 21.47
C HIS A 116 -24.40 -30.40 21.04
N ILE A 117 -25.44 -30.22 21.84
CA ILE A 117 -26.75 -30.82 21.61
C ILE A 117 -27.53 -30.23 20.42
N SER A 118 -26.99 -29.17 19.79
CA SER A 118 -27.58 -28.61 18.57
C SER A 118 -27.26 -29.41 17.30
N PHE A 119 -26.35 -30.37 17.36
CA PHE A 119 -25.89 -31.19 16.23
C PHE A 119 -25.47 -30.38 14.98
N GLY A 120 -25.10 -29.12 15.15
CA GLY A 120 -24.76 -28.22 14.05
C GLY A 120 -23.39 -28.48 13.42
N ARG A 121 -22.61 -29.42 13.94
CA ARG A 121 -21.29 -29.81 13.44
C ARG A 121 -21.19 -31.31 13.27
N LEU A 122 -20.47 -31.74 12.25
CA LEU A 122 -20.24 -33.18 12.01
C LEU A 122 -19.64 -33.90 13.24
N ARG A 123 -18.71 -33.25 13.91
CA ARG A 123 -18.07 -33.77 15.15
C ARG A 123 -19.10 -34.06 16.24
N ASP A 124 -20.12 -33.22 16.41
CA ASP A 124 -21.13 -33.37 17.44
C ASP A 124 -22.04 -34.58 17.14
N VAL A 125 -22.41 -34.78 15.87
CA VAL A 125 -23.16 -35.94 15.42
C VAL A 125 -22.37 -37.24 15.60
N LEU A 126 -21.10 -37.27 15.18
CA LEU A 126 -20.25 -38.45 15.36
C LEU A 126 -19.99 -38.77 16.83
N GLY A 127 -19.79 -37.72 17.66
CA GLY A 127 -19.68 -37.90 19.11
C GLY A 127 -20.92 -38.45 19.76
N PHE A 128 -22.10 -37.96 19.35
CA PHE A 128 -23.38 -38.50 19.79
C PHE A 128 -23.54 -39.97 19.40
N MET A 129 -23.28 -40.31 18.13
CA MET A 129 -23.39 -41.69 17.64
C MET A 129 -22.41 -42.62 18.34
N GLY A 130 -21.14 -42.25 18.47
CA GLY A 130 -20.12 -43.10 19.12
C GLY A 130 -20.41 -43.30 20.62
N LEU A 131 -20.64 -42.19 21.33
CA LEU A 131 -20.68 -42.23 22.81
C LEU A 131 -22.07 -42.53 23.38
N ALA A 132 -23.12 -41.90 22.82
CA ALA A 132 -24.46 -42.04 23.36
C ALA A 132 -25.22 -43.24 22.75
N VAL A 133 -25.08 -43.47 21.42
CA VAL A 133 -25.82 -44.54 20.75
C VAL A 133 -25.12 -45.91 20.86
N LEU A 134 -23.79 -45.96 20.74
CA LEU A 134 -23.03 -47.23 20.75
C LEU A 134 -22.52 -47.61 22.15
N VAL A 135 -21.90 -46.62 22.87
CA VAL A 135 -21.22 -46.93 24.14
C VAL A 135 -22.17 -46.93 25.34
N ALA A 136 -23.04 -45.94 25.48
CA ALA A 136 -23.93 -45.88 26.65
C ALA A 136 -24.85 -47.10 26.82
N PRO A 137 -25.47 -47.69 25.76
CA PRO A 137 -26.30 -48.88 25.88
C PRO A 137 -25.58 -50.15 26.34
N LEU A 138 -24.24 -50.21 26.25
CA LEU A 138 -23.45 -51.32 26.81
C LEU A 138 -23.72 -51.51 28.30
N VAL A 139 -23.99 -50.39 29.01
CA VAL A 139 -24.25 -50.42 30.46
C VAL A 139 -25.53 -51.11 30.78
N SER A 140 -26.63 -50.73 30.13
CA SER A 140 -27.96 -51.37 30.39
C SER A 140 -27.98 -52.81 29.93
N ALA A 141 -27.42 -53.10 28.74
CA ALA A 141 -27.35 -54.44 28.20
C ALA A 141 -26.58 -55.38 29.14
N THR A 142 -25.42 -54.94 29.64
CA THR A 142 -24.61 -55.78 30.53
C THR A 142 -25.26 -55.98 31.90
N ILE A 143 -25.74 -54.92 32.54
CA ILE A 143 -26.38 -55.01 33.85
C ILE A 143 -27.69 -55.83 33.77
N GLY A 144 -28.54 -55.51 32.79
CA GLY A 144 -29.85 -56.17 32.63
C GLY A 144 -29.75 -57.68 32.38
N THR A 145 -28.88 -58.08 31.44
CA THR A 145 -28.66 -59.47 31.10
C THR A 145 -27.99 -60.30 32.21
N THR A 146 -26.99 -59.67 32.89
CA THR A 146 -26.31 -60.32 34.02
C THR A 146 -27.29 -60.64 35.17
N ILE A 147 -28.18 -59.69 35.49
CA ILE A 147 -29.16 -59.86 36.53
C ILE A 147 -30.24 -60.87 36.07
N ALA A 148 -30.68 -60.79 34.82
CA ALA A 148 -31.65 -61.77 34.29
C ALA A 148 -31.11 -63.23 34.33
N TYR A 149 -29.82 -63.38 34.04
CA TYR A 149 -29.13 -64.68 34.18
C TYR A 149 -28.99 -65.10 35.65
N SER A 150 -28.57 -64.19 36.53
CA SER A 150 -28.34 -64.53 37.96
C SER A 150 -29.61 -64.89 38.69
N VAL A 151 -30.77 -64.41 38.25
CA VAL A 151 -32.12 -64.77 38.79
C VAL A 151 -32.68 -66.02 38.13
N GLY A 152 -31.97 -66.56 37.13
CA GLY A 152 -32.47 -67.80 36.43
C GLY A 152 -33.59 -67.51 35.41
N HIS A 153 -33.79 -66.24 35.02
CA HIS A 153 -34.82 -65.83 34.05
C HIS A 153 -34.45 -66.20 32.61
N ILE A 154 -33.16 -66.24 32.32
CA ILE A 154 -32.57 -66.61 31.01
C ILE A 154 -31.49 -67.65 31.20
N GLY A 155 -31.35 -68.60 30.28
CA GLY A 155 -30.26 -69.57 30.24
C GLY A 155 -28.96 -68.97 29.68
N TRP A 156 -27.84 -69.64 30.01
CA TRP A 156 -26.50 -69.17 29.49
C TRP A 156 -26.45 -69.06 27.96
N SER A 157 -27.10 -69.97 27.25
CA SER A 157 -27.20 -69.96 25.78
C SER A 157 -27.94 -68.75 25.21
N GLU A 158 -28.79 -68.12 26.03
CA GLU A 158 -29.61 -66.97 25.60
C GLU A 158 -28.99 -65.62 25.97
N VAL A 159 -27.96 -65.60 26.85
CA VAL A 159 -27.36 -64.36 27.36
C VAL A 159 -26.84 -63.48 26.21
N ALA A 160 -26.10 -64.03 25.27
CA ALA A 160 -25.53 -63.27 24.17
C ALA A 160 -26.64 -62.66 23.29
N GLN A 161 -27.71 -63.42 23.03
CA GLN A 161 -28.83 -62.94 22.21
C GLN A 161 -29.62 -61.85 22.94
N ALA A 162 -29.90 -62.00 24.22
CA ALA A 162 -30.62 -61.04 25.05
C ALA A 162 -29.78 -59.74 25.14
N TRP A 163 -28.49 -59.88 25.31
CA TRP A 163 -27.55 -58.74 25.37
C TRP A 163 -27.57 -57.91 24.08
N TRP A 164 -27.46 -58.56 22.92
CA TRP A 164 -27.52 -57.88 21.62
C TRP A 164 -28.86 -57.18 21.38
N THR A 165 -29.97 -57.84 21.79
CA THR A 165 -31.34 -57.31 21.65
C THR A 165 -31.52 -56.03 22.48
N VAL A 166 -31.06 -56.03 23.73
CA VAL A 166 -31.15 -54.86 24.61
C VAL A 166 -30.25 -53.75 24.11
N TRP A 167 -28.98 -54.07 23.77
CA TRP A 167 -28.00 -53.08 23.28
C TRP A 167 -28.49 -52.36 22.01
N LEU A 168 -28.98 -53.12 21.04
CA LEU A 168 -29.42 -52.58 19.77
C LEU A 168 -30.74 -51.82 19.92
N GLY A 169 -31.66 -52.32 20.72
CA GLY A 169 -32.95 -51.68 21.01
C GLY A 169 -32.79 -50.32 21.69
N ASP A 170 -31.94 -50.26 22.71
CA ASP A 170 -31.60 -48.99 23.42
C ASP A 170 -30.90 -48.02 22.52
N GLY A 171 -29.88 -48.47 21.75
CA GLY A 171 -29.16 -47.67 20.80
C GLY A 171 -30.07 -47.05 19.74
N MET A 172 -30.99 -47.84 19.18
CA MET A 172 -31.96 -47.34 18.21
C MET A 172 -32.94 -46.34 18.83
N GLY A 173 -33.38 -46.57 20.06
CA GLY A 173 -34.23 -45.65 20.80
C GLY A 173 -33.55 -44.31 21.01
N ILE A 174 -32.25 -44.31 21.38
CA ILE A 174 -31.45 -43.09 21.52
C ILE A 174 -31.26 -42.40 20.17
N LEU A 175 -30.87 -43.15 19.14
CA LEU A 175 -30.58 -42.61 17.80
C LEU A 175 -31.76 -41.86 17.18
N VAL A 176 -32.97 -42.43 17.30
CA VAL A 176 -34.17 -41.90 16.64
C VAL A 176 -34.86 -40.82 17.49
N PHE A 177 -35.05 -41.07 18.79
CA PHE A 177 -35.88 -40.21 19.62
C PHE A 177 -35.14 -39.06 20.28
N THR A 178 -33.87 -39.24 20.69
CA THR A 178 -33.14 -38.16 21.37
C THR A 178 -32.98 -36.92 20.51
N PRO A 179 -32.52 -36.96 19.22
CA PRO A 179 -32.37 -35.76 18.40
C PRO A 179 -33.70 -35.02 18.22
N VAL A 180 -34.81 -35.74 17.96
CA VAL A 180 -36.12 -35.11 17.76
C VAL A 180 -36.56 -34.35 19.02
N LEU A 181 -36.46 -35.00 20.19
CA LEU A 181 -36.85 -34.38 21.46
C LEU A 181 -36.01 -33.14 21.78
N LEU A 182 -34.71 -33.18 21.51
CA LEU A 182 -33.82 -32.04 21.70
C LEU A 182 -34.17 -30.87 20.77
N PHE A 183 -34.51 -31.13 19.51
CA PHE A 183 -34.95 -30.06 18.59
C PHE A 183 -36.31 -29.49 18.95
N VAL A 184 -37.29 -30.34 19.32
CA VAL A 184 -38.59 -29.87 19.79
C VAL A 184 -38.42 -28.96 21.01
N GLY A 185 -37.56 -29.35 21.92
CA GLY A 185 -37.23 -28.54 23.07
C GLY A 185 -36.63 -27.20 22.78
N GLN A 186 -35.65 -27.15 21.89
CA GLN A 186 -35.02 -25.88 21.43
C GLN A 186 -36.05 -24.98 20.76
N TRP A 187 -36.97 -25.53 20.00
CA TRP A 187 -38.07 -24.79 19.35
C TRP A 187 -39.04 -24.19 20.37
N ILE A 188 -39.49 -24.96 21.37
CA ILE A 188 -40.41 -24.50 22.44
C ILE A 188 -39.75 -23.38 23.27
N THR A 189 -38.46 -23.44 23.52
CA THR A 189 -37.76 -22.46 24.36
C THR A 189 -37.30 -21.21 23.63
N GLY A 190 -37.56 -21.11 22.33
CA GLY A 190 -37.11 -19.98 21.50
C GLY A 190 -35.61 -19.91 21.27
N GLN A 191 -34.81 -20.80 21.84
CA GLN A 191 -33.34 -20.83 21.67
C GLN A 191 -32.93 -21.12 20.22
N TYR A 192 -33.78 -21.74 19.44
CA TYR A 192 -33.54 -22.07 18.04
C TYR A 192 -33.36 -20.81 17.19
N SER A 193 -34.14 -19.74 17.47
CA SER A 193 -34.07 -18.47 16.78
C SER A 193 -32.79 -17.67 17.11
N GLN A 194 -32.32 -17.77 18.36
CA GLN A 194 -31.09 -17.09 18.81
C GLN A 194 -29.80 -17.75 18.28
N ASN A 195 -29.78 -19.07 18.13
CA ASN A 195 -28.60 -19.81 17.66
C ASN A 195 -28.36 -19.67 16.16
N GLN A 196 -29.36 -19.26 15.38
CA GLN A 196 -29.19 -19.00 13.94
C GLN A 196 -28.61 -17.64 13.59
N GLY A 197 -28.28 -16.77 14.57
CA GLY A 197 -27.65 -15.48 14.34
C GLY A 197 -28.52 -14.46 13.60
N VAL A 198 -29.82 -14.73 13.46
CA VAL A 198 -30.75 -13.74 12.92
C VAL A 198 -31.19 -12.84 14.08
N ARG A 199 -30.28 -11.95 14.52
CA ARG A 199 -30.69 -10.75 15.26
C ARG A 199 -31.54 -9.91 14.32
N THR A 200 -32.83 -9.88 14.57
CA THR A 200 -33.73 -8.89 13.99
C THR A 200 -33.56 -7.55 14.70
N ASP A 201 -32.34 -7.00 14.73
CA ASP A 201 -32.14 -5.58 14.97
C ASP A 201 -32.13 -4.88 13.62
N ARG A 202 -33.34 -4.69 13.10
CA ARG A 202 -33.59 -3.88 11.91
C ARG A 202 -33.79 -2.44 12.35
N SER A 203 -32.83 -1.60 11.98
CA SER A 203 -33.07 -0.14 11.93
C SER A 203 -34.27 0.12 11.04
N PRO A 204 -35.22 0.98 11.46
CA PRO A 204 -36.51 1.12 10.76
C PRO A 204 -36.48 1.85 9.42
N THR A 205 -35.33 2.25 8.89
CA THR A 205 -35.26 3.22 7.80
C THR A 205 -35.01 2.66 6.39
N VAL A 206 -34.79 1.32 6.20
CA VAL A 206 -34.54 0.76 4.84
C VAL A 206 -35.68 -0.16 4.35
N LEU A 207 -36.85 -0.15 4.97
CA LEU A 207 -37.86 -1.21 4.87
C LEU A 207 -39.10 -0.91 4.03
N GLN A 208 -39.13 0.07 3.15
CA GLN A 208 -40.38 0.29 2.38
C GLN A 208 -40.44 -0.30 0.97
N SER A 209 -39.33 -0.77 0.39
CA SER A 209 -39.39 -1.32 -0.98
C SER A 209 -39.24 -2.86 -1.11
N HIS A 210 -38.92 -3.57 -0.01
CA HIS A 210 -38.66 -5.03 -0.06
C HIS A 210 -39.69 -5.92 0.64
N SER A 211 -40.75 -5.37 1.25
CA SER A 211 -41.69 -6.16 2.06
C SER A 211 -42.58 -7.11 1.28
N GLN A 212 -42.93 -6.81 0.03
CA GLN A 212 -43.81 -7.69 -0.78
C GLN A 212 -43.10 -8.98 -1.25
N ASN A 213 -41.82 -8.87 -1.62
CA ASN A 213 -41.04 -10.03 -2.08
C ASN A 213 -40.77 -11.02 -0.92
N HIS A 214 -40.56 -10.55 0.30
CA HIS A 214 -40.33 -11.42 1.46
C HIS A 214 -41.55 -12.26 1.90
N LEU A 215 -42.75 -11.76 1.70
CA LEU A 215 -43.97 -12.51 1.98
C LEU A 215 -44.21 -13.64 0.96
N GLN A 216 -43.95 -13.36 -0.31
CA GLN A 216 -44.05 -14.36 -1.38
C GLN A 216 -43.01 -15.47 -1.23
N ASP A 217 -41.77 -15.13 -0.88
CA ASP A 217 -40.71 -16.10 -0.67
C ASP A 217 -40.97 -17.01 0.53
N ARG A 218 -41.51 -16.49 1.65
CA ARG A 218 -41.91 -17.25 2.81
C ARG A 218 -43.10 -18.20 2.49
N PHE A 219 -44.07 -17.70 1.74
CA PHE A 219 -45.20 -18.52 1.31
C PHE A 219 -44.73 -19.67 0.40
N ARG A 220 -43.90 -19.41 -0.56
CA ARG A 220 -43.31 -20.41 -1.46
C ARG A 220 -42.50 -21.46 -0.70
N GLN A 221 -41.68 -21.06 0.26
CA GLN A 221 -40.91 -21.99 1.11
C GLN A 221 -41.81 -22.87 1.98
N ASN A 222 -42.86 -22.31 2.57
CA ASN A 222 -43.80 -23.08 3.38
C ASN A 222 -44.64 -24.07 2.54
N LEU A 223 -45.01 -23.68 1.32
CA LEU A 223 -45.68 -24.56 0.37
C LEU A 223 -44.77 -25.71 -0.07
N GLU A 224 -43.49 -25.42 -0.38
CA GLU A 224 -42.48 -26.42 -0.73
C GLU A 224 -42.28 -27.43 0.42
N ARG A 225 -42.19 -26.96 1.68
CA ARG A 225 -42.10 -27.80 2.88
C ARG A 225 -43.32 -28.66 3.06
N GLY A 226 -44.51 -28.12 2.84
CA GLY A 226 -45.79 -28.85 2.94
C GLY A 226 -45.93 -29.95 1.90
N LEU A 227 -45.60 -29.64 0.65
CA LEU A 227 -45.63 -30.63 -0.45
C LEU A 227 -44.61 -31.74 -0.23
N TRP A 228 -43.37 -31.38 0.16
CA TRP A 228 -42.35 -32.35 0.50
C TRP A 228 -42.78 -33.29 1.65
N LEU A 229 -43.36 -32.74 2.73
CA LEU A 229 -43.83 -33.53 3.86
C LEU A 229 -44.96 -34.48 3.45
N GLY A 230 -45.91 -34.00 2.64
CA GLY A 230 -46.98 -34.83 2.07
C GLY A 230 -46.42 -35.96 1.22
N MET A 231 -45.42 -35.70 0.35
CA MET A 231 -44.76 -36.69 -0.47
C MET A 231 -43.99 -37.72 0.37
N LEU A 232 -43.32 -37.30 1.46
CA LEU A 232 -42.65 -38.19 2.39
C LEU A 232 -43.65 -39.13 3.06
N ILE A 233 -44.75 -38.61 3.63
CA ILE A 233 -45.76 -39.41 4.32
C ILE A 233 -46.44 -40.38 3.36
N LEU A 234 -46.92 -39.89 2.21
CA LEU A 234 -47.63 -40.71 1.22
C LEU A 234 -46.72 -41.77 0.60
N GLY A 235 -45.48 -41.39 0.22
CA GLY A 235 -44.52 -42.32 -0.34
C GLY A 235 -44.07 -43.37 0.66
N SER A 236 -43.83 -43.01 1.91
CA SER A 236 -43.51 -43.96 2.98
C SER A 236 -44.67 -44.87 3.31
N TRP A 237 -45.89 -44.32 3.40
CA TRP A 237 -47.10 -45.11 3.63
C TRP A 237 -47.33 -46.11 2.48
N ALA A 238 -47.20 -45.69 1.22
CA ALA A 238 -47.36 -46.59 0.06
C ALA A 238 -46.36 -47.74 0.08
N VAL A 239 -45.12 -47.52 0.57
CA VAL A 239 -44.08 -48.57 0.64
C VAL A 239 -44.33 -49.54 1.82
N PHE A 240 -44.61 -48.98 3.02
CA PHE A 240 -44.60 -49.78 4.24
C PHE A 240 -45.99 -50.33 4.63
N TYR A 241 -47.11 -49.88 4.03
CA TYR A 241 -48.45 -50.37 4.22
C TYR A 241 -49.01 -51.09 2.99
N SER A 242 -48.25 -51.34 1.96
CA SER A 242 -48.61 -52.06 0.78
C SER A 242 -48.47 -53.60 1.00
N HIS A 243 -49.33 -54.38 0.30
CA HIS A 243 -49.12 -55.80 0.09
C HIS A 243 -48.56 -56.06 -1.29
N PRO A 244 -47.23 -55.93 -1.49
CA PRO A 244 -46.65 -56.18 -2.80
C PRO A 244 -46.81 -57.65 -3.18
N THR A 245 -47.10 -57.93 -4.45
CA THR A 245 -47.06 -59.29 -4.98
C THR A 245 -45.69 -59.89 -4.80
N GLN A 246 -45.54 -61.20 -4.67
CA GLN A 246 -44.25 -61.89 -4.44
C GLN A 246 -43.19 -61.50 -5.45
N ALA A 247 -43.56 -61.23 -6.69
CA ALA A 247 -42.62 -60.73 -7.73
C ALA A 247 -42.07 -59.35 -7.47
N ILE A 248 -42.82 -58.44 -6.87
CA ILE A 248 -42.43 -57.04 -6.55
C ILE A 248 -41.65 -56.97 -5.23
N ALA A 249 -41.91 -57.92 -4.29
CA ALA A 249 -41.26 -58.01 -3.00
C ALA A 249 -39.76 -58.30 -3.08
N LEU A 250 -39.24 -58.80 -4.22
CA LEU A 250 -37.81 -59.03 -4.49
C LEU A 250 -37.04 -57.73 -4.72
N TYR A 251 -37.73 -56.67 -5.13
CA TYR A 251 -37.08 -55.37 -5.32
C TYR A 251 -36.86 -54.63 -3.99
N PRO A 252 -35.82 -53.80 -3.88
CA PRO A 252 -35.48 -53.03 -2.66
C PRO A 252 -36.38 -51.80 -2.49
N LEU A 253 -37.70 -51.99 -2.38
CA LEU A 253 -38.73 -50.94 -2.29
C LEU A 253 -38.55 -50.05 -1.06
N GLU A 254 -37.98 -50.59 0.01
CA GLU A 254 -37.72 -49.88 1.27
C GLU A 254 -36.84 -48.64 1.06
N TYR A 255 -36.02 -48.57 0.01
CA TYR A 255 -35.16 -47.44 -0.26
C TYR A 255 -35.84 -46.31 -1.08
N LEU A 256 -37.07 -46.48 -1.57
CA LEU A 256 -37.76 -45.44 -2.34
C LEU A 256 -37.99 -44.13 -1.56
N PRO A 257 -38.28 -44.12 -0.26
CA PRO A 257 -38.39 -42.88 0.50
C PRO A 257 -37.06 -42.23 0.84
N PHE A 258 -35.91 -42.92 0.64
CA PHE A 258 -34.58 -42.41 0.99
C PHE A 258 -34.20 -41.11 0.28
N PRO A 259 -34.40 -40.95 -1.06
CA PRO A 259 -34.14 -39.67 -1.74
C PRO A 259 -34.96 -38.51 -1.16
N ILE A 260 -36.18 -38.75 -0.67
CA ILE A 260 -37.05 -37.72 -0.09
C ILE A 260 -36.45 -37.22 1.24
N VAL A 261 -35.90 -38.12 2.07
CA VAL A 261 -35.26 -37.81 3.34
C VAL A 261 -33.91 -37.07 3.05
N LEU A 262 -33.13 -37.51 2.05
CA LEU A 262 -31.91 -36.83 1.65
C LEU A 262 -32.20 -35.43 1.12
N TRP A 263 -33.26 -35.24 0.35
CA TRP A 263 -33.70 -33.93 -0.12
C TRP A 263 -33.95 -32.96 1.05
N ALA A 264 -34.57 -33.44 2.14
CA ALA A 264 -34.76 -32.64 3.34
C ALA A 264 -33.41 -32.14 3.93
N SER A 265 -32.44 -33.06 4.02
CA SER A 265 -31.12 -32.77 4.57
C SER A 265 -30.34 -31.77 3.71
N LEU A 266 -30.51 -31.77 2.37
CA LEU A 266 -29.84 -30.87 1.44
C LEU A 266 -30.56 -29.52 1.32
N ARG A 267 -31.90 -29.52 1.23
CA ARG A 267 -32.68 -28.34 0.88
C ARG A 267 -33.13 -27.52 2.08
N PHE A 268 -33.57 -28.19 3.15
CA PHE A 268 -34.14 -27.53 4.31
C PHE A 268 -33.17 -27.43 5.48
N GLU A 269 -33.68 -27.00 6.62
CA GLU A 269 -32.92 -26.89 7.85
C GLU A 269 -32.70 -28.27 8.49
N GLN A 270 -31.70 -28.35 9.37
CA GLN A 270 -31.36 -29.61 10.08
C GLN A 270 -32.54 -30.25 10.79
N VAL A 271 -33.46 -29.46 11.35
CA VAL A 271 -34.69 -29.95 11.98
C VAL A 271 -35.53 -30.75 11.01
N SER A 272 -35.67 -30.29 9.76
CA SER A 272 -36.46 -30.99 8.73
C SER A 272 -35.90 -32.38 8.42
N ALA A 273 -34.59 -32.53 8.41
CA ALA A 273 -33.92 -33.81 8.18
C ALA A 273 -34.17 -34.80 9.33
N VAL A 274 -34.07 -34.32 10.57
CA VAL A 274 -34.34 -35.12 11.76
C VAL A 274 -35.84 -35.56 11.83
N VAL A 275 -36.73 -34.61 11.54
CA VAL A 275 -38.20 -34.91 11.50
C VAL A 275 -38.53 -35.89 10.38
N ALA A 276 -37.87 -35.75 9.20
CA ALA A 276 -38.06 -36.68 8.08
C ALA A 276 -37.65 -38.12 8.43
N SER A 277 -36.44 -38.29 8.97
CA SER A 277 -35.98 -39.64 9.40
C SER A 277 -36.84 -40.23 10.50
N PHE A 278 -37.35 -39.40 11.42
CA PHE A 278 -38.26 -39.83 12.48
C PHE A 278 -39.60 -40.28 11.92
N ILE A 279 -40.27 -39.49 11.07
CA ILE A 279 -41.56 -39.84 10.46
C ILE A 279 -41.41 -41.12 9.66
N LEU A 280 -40.39 -41.25 8.82
CA LEU A 280 -40.14 -42.44 8.05
C LEU A 280 -39.92 -43.67 8.97
N SER A 281 -39.15 -43.50 10.05
CA SER A 281 -38.95 -44.58 11.04
C SER A 281 -40.23 -45.00 11.71
N CYS A 282 -41.09 -44.06 12.11
CA CYS A 282 -42.41 -44.38 12.70
C CYS A 282 -43.32 -45.14 11.73
N ILE A 283 -43.37 -44.70 10.45
CA ILE A 283 -44.18 -45.37 9.42
C ILE A 283 -43.64 -46.78 9.12
N ALA A 284 -42.31 -46.94 9.02
CA ALA A 284 -41.67 -48.24 8.79
C ALA A 284 -41.93 -49.21 9.96
N ILE A 285 -41.79 -48.73 11.21
CA ILE A 285 -42.09 -49.56 12.41
C ILE A 285 -43.54 -49.99 12.45
N THR A 286 -44.48 -49.06 12.35
CA THR A 286 -45.93 -49.37 12.50
C THR A 286 -46.42 -50.23 11.34
N GLY A 287 -45.94 -49.99 10.09
CA GLY A 287 -46.27 -50.83 8.94
C GLY A 287 -45.77 -52.31 9.11
N THR A 288 -44.49 -52.45 9.50
CA THR A 288 -43.86 -53.75 9.74
C THR A 288 -44.52 -54.50 10.86
N LEU A 289 -44.85 -53.83 11.96
CA LEU A 289 -45.56 -54.44 13.09
C LEU A 289 -47.01 -54.85 12.74
N ALA A 290 -47.67 -54.12 11.86
CA ALA A 290 -48.97 -54.47 11.34
C ALA A 290 -48.96 -55.69 10.35
N GLY A 291 -47.76 -56.20 10.07
CA GLY A 291 -47.56 -57.31 9.14
C GLY A 291 -47.49 -56.93 7.68
N TYR A 292 -47.24 -55.61 7.41
CA TYR A 292 -47.12 -55.04 6.07
C TYR A 292 -45.68 -54.70 5.70
N GLY A 293 -45.48 -54.47 4.42
CA GLY A 293 -44.26 -53.87 3.92
C GLY A 293 -43.15 -54.88 3.58
N PRO A 294 -42.04 -54.37 3.04
CA PRO A 294 -40.97 -55.16 2.37
C PRO A 294 -40.24 -56.09 3.37
N PHE A 295 -40.03 -55.65 4.62
CA PHE A 295 -39.26 -56.45 5.58
C PHE A 295 -39.93 -57.74 6.00
N VAL A 296 -41.25 -57.71 6.17
CA VAL A 296 -42.09 -58.93 6.53
C VAL A 296 -42.05 -59.95 5.41
N MET A 297 -41.98 -59.49 4.16
CA MET A 297 -41.99 -60.38 2.99
C MET A 297 -40.63 -60.98 2.65
N LYS A 298 -39.57 -60.28 2.98
CA LYS A 298 -38.18 -60.71 2.69
C LYS A 298 -37.60 -61.66 3.73
N ALA A 299 -38.09 -61.60 4.97
CA ALA A 299 -37.56 -62.38 6.08
C ALA A 299 -38.33 -63.65 6.26
N GLN A 300 -37.62 -64.75 6.53
CA GLN A 300 -38.22 -66.05 6.85
C GLN A 300 -38.49 -66.22 8.33
N ASP A 301 -37.84 -65.46 9.18
CA ASP A 301 -37.90 -65.49 10.65
C ASP A 301 -38.26 -64.09 11.18
N PRO A 302 -39.17 -63.98 12.16
CA PRO A 302 -39.50 -62.73 12.84
C PRO A 302 -38.30 -61.93 13.34
N ARG A 303 -37.18 -62.56 13.72
CA ARG A 303 -35.93 -61.93 14.15
C ARG A 303 -35.24 -61.20 13.02
N GLN A 304 -35.22 -61.79 11.81
CA GLN A 304 -34.64 -61.16 10.60
C GLN A 304 -35.44 -59.93 10.23
N VAL A 305 -36.76 -59.89 10.39
CA VAL A 305 -37.62 -58.73 10.17
C VAL A 305 -37.16 -57.57 11.05
N VAL A 306 -36.90 -57.80 12.33
CA VAL A 306 -36.46 -56.78 13.29
C VAL A 306 -35.11 -56.28 12.93
N LEU A 307 -34.12 -57.14 12.59
CA LEU A 307 -32.76 -56.74 12.22
C LEU A 307 -32.75 -55.94 10.93
N LEU A 308 -33.50 -56.29 9.90
CA LEU A 308 -33.64 -55.55 8.67
C LEU A 308 -34.23 -54.15 8.90
N LEU A 309 -35.30 -54.08 9.72
CA LEU A 309 -35.92 -52.81 10.09
C LEU A 309 -34.96 -51.91 10.85
N GLN A 310 -34.25 -52.45 11.86
CA GLN A 310 -33.26 -51.69 12.64
C GLN A 310 -32.10 -51.20 11.76
N ALA A 311 -31.54 -52.04 10.87
CA ALA A 311 -30.53 -51.69 9.94
C ALA A 311 -30.99 -50.54 9.01
N PHE A 312 -32.19 -50.62 8.47
CA PHE A 312 -32.80 -49.61 7.64
C PHE A 312 -32.93 -48.27 8.37
N ILE A 313 -33.54 -48.26 9.56
CA ILE A 313 -33.72 -47.07 10.39
C ILE A 313 -32.38 -46.49 10.78
N GLY A 314 -31.41 -47.34 11.16
CA GLY A 314 -30.06 -46.93 11.50
C GLY A 314 -29.36 -46.19 10.35
N VAL A 315 -29.35 -46.79 9.15
CA VAL A 315 -28.73 -46.21 7.97
C VAL A 315 -29.38 -44.89 7.61
N ILE A 316 -30.70 -44.79 7.57
CA ILE A 316 -31.40 -43.55 7.21
C ILE A 316 -31.15 -42.46 8.23
N THR A 317 -31.28 -42.75 9.53
CA THR A 317 -31.14 -41.75 10.58
C THR A 317 -29.68 -41.24 10.63
N VAL A 318 -28.72 -42.16 10.59
CA VAL A 318 -27.28 -41.80 10.57
C VAL A 318 -26.94 -40.93 9.35
N THR A 319 -27.31 -41.38 8.15
CA THR A 319 -27.03 -40.66 6.91
C THR A 319 -27.69 -39.28 6.91
N SER A 320 -28.95 -39.20 7.36
CA SER A 320 -29.69 -37.95 7.45
C SER A 320 -29.05 -36.97 8.43
N LEU A 321 -28.67 -37.42 9.64
CA LEU A 321 -28.01 -36.60 10.66
C LEU A 321 -26.63 -36.10 10.19
N VAL A 322 -25.81 -36.99 9.62
CA VAL A 322 -24.47 -36.65 9.11
C VAL A 322 -24.57 -35.64 7.99
N LEU A 323 -25.46 -35.88 7.01
CA LEU A 323 -25.64 -34.96 5.88
C LEU A 323 -26.19 -33.61 6.32
N ALA A 324 -27.17 -33.61 7.22
CA ALA A 324 -27.73 -32.38 7.76
C ALA A 324 -26.69 -31.56 8.54
N ALA A 325 -25.83 -32.19 9.33
CA ALA A 325 -24.76 -31.53 10.07
C ALA A 325 -23.69 -30.96 9.13
N THR A 326 -23.29 -31.71 8.11
CA THR A 326 -22.30 -31.21 7.11
C THR A 326 -22.86 -30.04 6.32
N MET A 327 -24.15 -30.07 5.94
CA MET A 327 -24.78 -28.94 5.25
C MET A 327 -24.95 -27.72 6.15
N ALA A 328 -25.31 -27.94 7.44
CA ALA A 328 -25.38 -26.84 8.41
C ALA A 328 -24.01 -26.16 8.64
N GLU A 329 -22.97 -26.97 8.77
CA GLU A 329 -21.59 -26.47 8.91
C GLU A 329 -21.13 -25.70 7.67
N ARG A 330 -21.36 -26.24 6.46
CA ARG A 330 -21.07 -25.58 5.20
C ARG A 330 -21.80 -24.23 5.08
N ARG A 331 -23.13 -24.20 5.31
CA ARG A 331 -23.92 -22.95 5.26
C ARG A 331 -23.41 -21.90 6.25
N ARG A 332 -22.99 -22.34 7.44
CA ARG A 332 -22.41 -21.44 8.44
C ARG A 332 -21.10 -20.82 7.95
N VAL A 333 -20.21 -21.63 7.37
CA VAL A 333 -18.93 -21.15 6.79
C VAL A 333 -19.19 -20.22 5.60
N GLU A 334 -20.08 -20.59 4.69
CA GLU A 334 -20.47 -19.75 3.55
C GLU A 334 -21.05 -18.41 4.00
N SER A 335 -21.91 -18.40 5.03
CA SER A 335 -22.47 -17.18 5.60
C SER A 335 -21.38 -16.29 6.21
N GLN A 336 -20.42 -16.87 6.96
CA GLN A 336 -19.31 -16.14 7.53
C GLN A 336 -18.39 -15.55 6.45
N LEU A 337 -18.08 -16.35 5.42
CA LEU A 337 -17.27 -15.89 4.28
C LEU A 337 -17.97 -14.75 3.53
N ARG A 338 -19.27 -14.85 3.32
CA ARG A 338 -20.05 -13.80 2.65
C ARG A 338 -20.02 -12.48 3.42
N VAL A 339 -20.27 -12.52 4.72
CA VAL A 339 -20.22 -11.33 5.59
C VAL A 339 -18.81 -10.73 5.57
N THR A 340 -17.77 -11.57 5.63
CA THR A 340 -16.38 -11.09 5.55
C THR A 340 -16.07 -10.49 4.18
N ALA A 341 -16.54 -11.11 3.10
CA ALA A 341 -16.34 -10.60 1.74
C ALA A 341 -17.05 -9.25 1.52
N GLU A 342 -18.30 -9.11 1.97
CA GLU A 342 -19.05 -7.85 1.91
C GLU A 342 -18.35 -6.75 2.70
N ARG A 343 -17.85 -7.07 3.90
CA ARG A 343 -17.04 -6.14 4.71
C ARG A 343 -15.77 -5.71 3.99
N ASN A 344 -15.01 -6.67 3.46
CA ASN A 344 -13.77 -6.36 2.75
C ASN A 344 -14.01 -5.54 1.48
N LYS A 345 -15.13 -5.78 0.78
CA LYS A 345 -15.55 -4.97 -0.36
C LYS A 345 -15.81 -3.52 0.03
N LEU A 346 -16.58 -3.28 1.09
CA LEU A 346 -16.85 -1.94 1.61
C LEU A 346 -15.56 -1.21 1.99
N LEU A 347 -14.64 -1.90 2.70
CA LEU A 347 -13.33 -1.34 3.05
C LEU A 347 -12.50 -0.98 1.82
N ALA A 348 -12.50 -1.86 0.81
CA ALA A 348 -11.77 -1.59 -0.43
C ALA A 348 -12.35 -0.38 -1.19
N GLU A 349 -13.67 -0.26 -1.27
CA GLU A 349 -14.36 0.88 -1.92
C GLU A 349 -14.09 2.19 -1.19
N MET A 350 -14.16 2.21 0.14
CA MET A 350 -13.83 3.40 0.95
C MET A 350 -12.35 3.76 0.82
N GLY A 351 -11.45 2.79 0.93
CA GLY A 351 -10.02 2.99 0.77
C GLY A 351 -9.63 3.48 -0.63
N LEU A 352 -10.36 3.06 -1.66
CA LEU A 352 -10.17 3.53 -3.03
C LEU A 352 -10.59 5.00 -3.17
N ARG A 353 -11.75 5.38 -2.60
CA ARG A 353 -12.21 6.78 -2.58
C ARG A 353 -11.23 7.71 -1.84
N ILE A 354 -10.70 7.28 -0.71
CA ILE A 354 -9.71 8.04 0.05
C ILE A 354 -8.42 8.23 -0.76
N ARG A 355 -7.98 7.22 -1.53
CA ARG A 355 -6.75 7.26 -2.34
C ARG A 355 -6.90 7.85 -3.75
N GLN A 356 -8.10 8.25 -4.18
CA GLN A 356 -8.32 8.86 -5.50
C GLN A 356 -7.65 10.23 -5.67
N SER A 357 -7.35 10.91 -4.58
CA SER A 357 -6.62 12.17 -4.57
C SER A 357 -5.20 11.97 -4.04
N LEU A 358 -4.26 12.75 -4.57
CA LEU A 358 -2.91 12.92 -4.03
C LEU A 358 -2.78 14.23 -3.25
N ASP A 359 -3.84 15.01 -3.18
CA ASP A 359 -3.91 16.21 -2.35
C ASP A 359 -4.29 15.86 -0.91
N LEU A 360 -3.41 16.19 0.03
CA LEU A 360 -3.57 15.86 1.44
C LEU A 360 -4.89 16.38 2.01
N LYS A 361 -5.28 17.59 1.66
CA LYS A 361 -6.52 18.20 2.16
C LYS A 361 -7.74 17.41 1.69
N THR A 362 -7.79 17.07 0.42
CA THR A 362 -8.88 16.27 -0.18
C THR A 362 -8.96 14.88 0.45
N ILE A 363 -7.82 14.24 0.75
CA ILE A 363 -7.77 12.94 1.45
C ILE A 363 -8.42 13.05 2.83
N LEU A 364 -8.03 14.06 3.61
CA LEU A 364 -8.52 14.25 4.97
C LEU A 364 -10.02 14.59 5.00
N ASP A 365 -10.48 15.49 4.13
CA ASP A 365 -11.89 15.88 4.01
C ASP A 365 -12.77 14.69 3.57
N THR A 366 -12.34 13.91 2.59
CA THR A 366 -13.04 12.70 2.15
C THR A 366 -13.11 11.68 3.28
N THR A 367 -12.02 11.50 4.02
CA THR A 367 -11.96 10.55 5.14
C THR A 367 -13.01 10.87 6.21
N VAL A 368 -13.07 12.10 6.69
CA VAL A 368 -14.02 12.47 7.75
C VAL A 368 -15.47 12.36 7.29
N GLN A 369 -15.74 12.63 6.02
CA GLN A 369 -17.07 12.50 5.43
C GLN A 369 -17.49 11.03 5.32
N GLU A 370 -16.66 10.16 4.76
CA GLU A 370 -16.94 8.73 4.61
C GLU A 370 -17.11 8.04 5.97
N VAL A 371 -16.20 8.30 6.90
CA VAL A 371 -16.27 7.74 8.25
C VAL A 371 -17.54 8.19 8.98
N ARG A 372 -17.91 9.49 8.88
CA ARG A 372 -19.14 9.98 9.50
C ARG A 372 -20.38 9.31 8.93
N GLN A 373 -20.45 9.18 7.61
CA GLN A 373 -21.59 8.53 6.94
C GLN A 373 -21.69 7.06 7.32
N PHE A 374 -20.56 6.35 7.35
CA PHE A 374 -20.52 4.95 7.71
C PHE A 374 -20.93 4.69 9.15
N LEU A 375 -20.34 5.41 10.11
CA LEU A 375 -20.64 5.28 11.54
C LEU A 375 -21.98 5.91 11.92
N GLN A 376 -22.59 6.71 11.03
CA GLN A 376 -23.74 7.55 11.37
C GLN A 376 -23.48 8.38 12.63
N ALA A 377 -22.25 8.84 12.79
CA ALA A 377 -21.83 9.65 13.93
C ALA A 377 -22.25 11.11 13.75
N ASP A 378 -22.42 11.81 14.87
CA ASP A 378 -22.81 13.22 14.83
C ASP A 378 -21.67 14.12 14.35
N ARG A 379 -20.42 13.75 14.65
CA ARG A 379 -19.22 14.48 14.23
C ARG A 379 -18.05 13.55 14.05
N VAL A 380 -17.28 13.77 12.98
CA VAL A 380 -15.98 13.13 12.75
C VAL A 380 -14.99 14.21 12.33
N PHE A 381 -13.80 14.20 12.91
CA PHE A 381 -12.75 15.13 12.56
C PHE A 381 -11.36 14.51 12.72
N ILE A 382 -10.37 15.14 12.09
CA ILE A 382 -8.96 14.79 12.24
C ILE A 382 -8.26 15.95 12.92
N CYS A 383 -7.64 15.66 14.06
CA CYS A 383 -6.73 16.56 14.76
C CYS A 383 -5.31 16.20 14.37
N GLN A 384 -4.59 17.12 13.73
CA GLN A 384 -3.19 16.99 13.34
C GLN A 384 -2.28 17.70 14.32
N PHE A 385 -1.12 17.12 14.61
CA PHE A 385 -0.09 17.71 15.46
C PHE A 385 1.01 18.34 14.61
N ASN A 386 1.39 19.59 14.94
CA ASN A 386 2.52 20.26 14.29
C ASN A 386 3.86 19.85 14.93
N ALA A 387 4.98 20.34 14.39
CA ALA A 387 6.33 20.05 14.87
C ALA A 387 6.57 20.44 16.34
N LEU A 388 5.76 21.34 16.90
CA LEU A 388 5.82 21.78 18.31
C LEU A 388 4.89 20.96 19.22
N GLY A 389 4.15 19.97 18.68
CA GLY A 389 3.18 19.16 19.44
C GLY A 389 1.83 19.84 19.66
N GLN A 390 1.56 20.98 19.03
CA GLN A 390 0.24 21.61 19.09
C GLN A 390 -0.70 20.92 18.11
N GLY A 391 -1.90 20.55 18.57
CA GLY A 391 -2.92 19.93 17.74
C GLY A 391 -3.92 20.95 17.21
N SER A 392 -4.32 20.80 15.94
CA SER A 392 -5.38 21.58 15.31
C SER A 392 -6.27 20.69 14.46
N VAL A 393 -7.54 21.05 14.34
CA VAL A 393 -8.49 20.33 13.47
C VAL A 393 -8.22 20.73 12.01
N VAL A 394 -7.84 19.75 11.20
CA VAL A 394 -7.49 19.96 9.77
C VAL A 394 -8.59 19.54 8.82
N ALA A 395 -9.48 18.65 9.25
CA ALA A 395 -10.66 18.23 8.50
C ALA A 395 -11.79 17.88 9.46
N GLU A 396 -13.02 18.21 9.10
CA GLU A 396 -14.20 17.95 9.93
C GLU A 396 -15.44 17.68 9.08
N SER A 397 -16.26 16.71 9.52
CA SER A 397 -17.61 16.47 9.02
C SER A 397 -18.59 16.43 10.19
N VAL A 398 -19.60 17.32 10.20
CA VAL A 398 -20.56 17.49 11.29
C VAL A 398 -21.98 17.31 10.76
N ALA A 399 -22.82 16.59 11.51
CA ALA A 399 -24.22 16.47 11.24
C ALA A 399 -24.97 17.79 11.57
N PRO A 400 -26.07 18.10 10.84
CA PRO A 400 -26.86 19.30 11.12
C PRO A 400 -27.30 19.36 12.59
N GLY A 401 -27.18 20.54 13.19
CA GLY A 401 -27.61 20.81 14.58
C GLY A 401 -26.49 20.70 15.64
N TRP A 402 -25.28 20.26 15.28
CA TRP A 402 -24.16 20.18 16.22
C TRP A 402 -23.08 21.24 15.94
N ALA A 403 -22.39 21.65 17.01
CA ALA A 403 -21.34 22.67 16.90
C ALA A 403 -20.08 22.12 16.21
N SER A 404 -19.46 22.95 15.34
CA SER A 404 -18.19 22.63 14.70
C SER A 404 -17.00 22.70 15.69
N THR A 405 -16.06 21.75 15.56
CA THR A 405 -14.78 21.72 16.29
C THR A 405 -13.63 22.34 15.49
N ALA A 406 -13.86 22.91 14.31
CA ALA A 406 -12.82 23.43 13.42
C ALA A 406 -11.88 24.48 14.06
N ARG A 407 -12.32 25.15 15.13
CA ARG A 407 -11.50 26.11 15.90
C ARG A 407 -10.85 25.51 17.15
N TRP A 408 -11.08 24.22 17.39
CA TRP A 408 -10.49 23.55 18.54
C TRP A 408 -9.01 23.27 18.31
N THR A 409 -8.21 23.60 19.34
CA THR A 409 -6.76 23.39 19.32
C THR A 409 -6.29 22.77 20.62
N THR A 410 -5.18 22.06 20.59
CA THR A 410 -4.53 21.57 21.82
C THR A 410 -3.19 22.27 22.01
N GLU A 411 -2.82 22.47 23.29
CA GLU A 411 -1.50 23.00 23.62
C GLU A 411 -0.42 21.92 23.48
N ALA A 412 0.82 22.33 23.21
CA ALA A 412 1.97 21.43 23.10
C ALA A 412 2.18 20.57 24.37
N ALA A 413 1.87 21.11 25.53
CA ALA A 413 1.97 20.42 26.84
C ALA A 413 1.05 19.19 26.96
N THR A 414 -0.02 19.11 26.17
CA THR A 414 -0.96 17.98 26.18
C THR A 414 -0.54 16.83 25.25
N TYR A 415 0.40 17.05 24.34
CA TYR A 415 0.84 16.03 23.37
C TYR A 415 1.39 14.75 24.01
N PRO A 416 2.27 14.80 25.03
CA PRO A 416 2.77 13.58 25.69
C PRO A 416 1.66 12.76 26.34
N GLU A 417 0.65 13.42 26.95
CA GLU A 417 -0.49 12.76 27.56
C GLU A 417 -1.36 12.06 26.52
N ILE A 418 -1.66 12.74 25.43
CA ILE A 418 -2.42 12.19 24.31
C ILE A 418 -1.68 11.00 23.69
N ARG A 419 -0.38 11.13 23.45
CA ARG A 419 0.46 10.07 22.92
C ARG A 419 0.46 8.83 23.82
N ALA A 420 0.59 9.00 25.13
CA ALA A 420 0.58 7.91 26.10
C ALA A 420 -0.72 7.08 26.06
N ILE A 421 -1.86 7.70 25.73
CA ILE A 421 -3.13 6.99 25.53
C ILE A 421 -3.00 5.95 24.41
N PHE A 422 -2.30 6.28 23.31
CA PHE A 422 -2.20 5.43 22.13
C PHE A 422 -0.96 4.54 22.10
N GLU A 423 0.05 4.77 22.93
CA GLU A 423 1.21 3.86 23.08
C GLU A 423 0.79 2.51 23.68
N ASN A 424 -0.16 2.52 24.61
CA ASN A 424 -0.68 1.32 25.28
C ASN A 424 -1.94 0.75 24.59
N TYR A 425 -2.69 1.56 23.87
CA TYR A 425 -3.95 1.20 23.24
C TYR A 425 -3.95 1.66 21.79
N ARG A 426 -4.21 0.72 20.87
CA ARG A 426 -4.35 1.03 19.43
C ARG A 426 -5.55 1.95 19.14
N LEU A 427 -6.48 2.05 20.07
CA LEU A 427 -7.75 2.77 19.95
C LEU A 427 -8.15 3.30 21.32
N SER A 428 -8.78 4.46 21.35
CA SER A 428 -9.48 4.97 22.52
C SER A 428 -10.98 4.84 22.30
N ILE A 429 -11.68 4.08 23.13
CA ILE A 429 -13.11 3.81 23.02
C ILE A 429 -13.80 4.25 24.28
N VAL A 430 -14.78 5.14 24.16
CA VAL A 430 -15.57 5.68 25.27
C VAL A 430 -17.05 5.54 24.91
N ASP A 431 -17.75 4.64 25.59
CA ASP A 431 -19.18 4.39 25.38
C ASP A 431 -20.06 5.43 26.12
N ASP A 432 -19.58 5.98 27.23
CA ASP A 432 -20.25 7.04 28.00
C ASP A 432 -19.21 7.94 28.69
N THR A 433 -19.09 9.17 28.22
CA THR A 433 -18.14 10.15 28.75
C THR A 433 -18.37 10.51 30.20
N ASN A 434 -19.59 10.34 30.72
CA ASN A 434 -19.92 10.63 32.15
C ASN A 434 -19.35 9.57 33.10
N ARG A 435 -19.00 8.40 32.61
CA ARG A 435 -18.43 7.31 33.43
C ARG A 435 -16.91 7.24 33.36
N LEU A 436 -16.30 8.09 32.53
CA LEU A 436 -14.87 8.09 32.31
C LEU A 436 -14.14 8.98 33.28
N GLU A 437 -13.19 8.45 34.02
CA GLU A 437 -12.16 9.23 34.70
C GLU A 437 -11.14 9.69 33.67
N SER A 438 -11.31 10.87 33.11
CA SER A 438 -10.43 11.46 32.10
C SER A 438 -9.72 12.70 32.64
N SER A 439 -8.65 13.10 31.99
CA SER A 439 -7.93 14.34 32.33
C SER A 439 -8.84 15.57 32.24
N PRO A 440 -8.52 16.66 32.97
CA PRO A 440 -9.29 17.90 32.91
C PRO A 440 -9.48 18.42 31.48
N PHE A 441 -8.46 18.26 30.65
CA PHE A 441 -8.47 18.67 29.25
C PHE A 441 -9.54 17.90 28.44
N VAL A 442 -9.56 16.56 28.53
CA VAL A 442 -10.53 15.72 27.84
C VAL A 442 -11.95 15.96 28.34
N LYS A 443 -12.13 16.18 29.66
CA LYS A 443 -13.42 16.54 30.22
C LYS A 443 -13.94 17.87 29.68
N SER A 444 -13.08 18.89 29.63
CA SER A 444 -13.44 20.21 29.07
C SER A 444 -13.92 20.11 27.63
N TYR A 445 -13.18 19.35 26.80
CA TYR A 445 -13.58 19.08 25.41
C TYR A 445 -14.95 18.41 25.34
N HIS A 446 -15.19 17.32 26.10
CA HIS A 446 -16.46 16.61 26.09
C HIS A 446 -17.63 17.49 26.49
N GLN A 447 -17.45 18.36 27.51
CA GLN A 447 -18.48 19.28 27.96
C GLN A 447 -18.76 20.39 26.95
N GLN A 448 -17.71 21.02 26.39
CA GLN A 448 -17.83 22.09 25.42
C GLN A 448 -18.57 21.66 24.15
N TYR A 449 -18.31 20.47 23.68
CA TYR A 449 -18.84 19.95 22.44
C TYR A 449 -19.94 18.89 22.60
N GLN A 450 -20.48 18.75 23.82
CA GLN A 450 -21.59 17.86 24.17
C GLN A 450 -21.37 16.38 23.78
N VAL A 451 -20.13 15.92 23.85
CA VAL A 451 -19.76 14.56 23.47
C VAL A 451 -20.22 13.56 24.53
N ARG A 452 -20.96 12.54 24.16
CA ARG A 452 -21.48 11.50 25.06
C ARG A 452 -20.82 10.14 24.85
N ALA A 453 -20.38 9.86 23.64
CA ALA A 453 -19.54 8.71 23.33
C ALA A 453 -18.50 9.11 22.26
N SER A 454 -17.33 8.48 22.30
CA SER A 454 -16.23 8.80 21.40
C SER A 454 -15.44 7.54 21.06
N ILE A 455 -14.96 7.48 19.81
CA ILE A 455 -13.95 6.53 19.39
C ILE A 455 -12.85 7.31 18.66
N ALA A 456 -11.60 7.03 19.00
CA ALA A 456 -10.44 7.71 18.44
C ALA A 456 -9.37 6.73 17.98
N VAL A 457 -8.85 6.96 16.78
CA VAL A 457 -7.82 6.14 16.11
C VAL A 457 -6.60 6.99 15.85
N PRO A 458 -5.40 6.58 16.29
CA PRO A 458 -4.18 7.31 16.00
C PRO A 458 -3.74 7.10 14.54
N LEU A 459 -3.20 8.14 13.94
CA LEU A 459 -2.58 8.14 12.62
C LEU A 459 -1.07 8.25 12.80
N PHE A 460 -0.38 7.12 12.74
CA PHE A 460 1.06 7.05 12.92
C PHE A 460 1.79 7.10 11.57
N LEU A 461 2.74 8.02 11.42
CA LEU A 461 3.63 8.11 10.28
C LEU A 461 5.01 7.52 10.59
N ASN A 462 5.81 7.33 9.55
CA ASN A 462 7.21 6.92 9.69
C ASN A 462 8.00 8.03 10.46
N PRO A 463 8.90 7.68 11.40
CA PRO A 463 9.62 8.64 12.24
C PRO A 463 10.49 9.66 11.46
N ARG A 464 10.82 9.37 10.20
CA ARG A 464 11.60 10.27 9.32
C ARG A 464 10.77 11.30 8.55
N SER A 465 9.49 11.45 8.83
CA SER A 465 8.65 12.46 8.18
C SER A 465 8.94 13.85 8.74
N GLU A 466 9.16 14.85 7.89
CA GLU A 466 9.44 16.25 8.28
C GLU A 466 8.32 16.92 9.09
N ILE A 467 7.12 16.32 9.11
CA ILE A 467 5.92 16.86 9.78
C ILE A 467 5.81 16.34 11.22
N CYS A 468 6.71 15.46 11.64
CA CYS A 468 6.65 14.89 12.98
C CYS A 468 7.03 15.88 14.07
N PRO A 469 6.31 15.89 15.21
CA PRO A 469 6.70 16.70 16.36
C PRO A 469 8.11 16.34 16.85
N ASN A 470 8.91 17.35 17.16
CA ASN A 470 10.29 17.19 17.67
C ASN A 470 10.39 16.55 19.06
N PHE A 471 9.25 16.19 19.68
CA PHE A 471 9.13 15.60 20.99
C PHE A 471 9.18 14.06 21.00
N GLN A 472 9.94 13.43 20.11
CA GLN A 472 10.05 11.98 20.15
C GLN A 472 11.17 11.54 21.10
N PRO A 473 10.90 10.67 22.09
CA PRO A 473 11.92 10.15 22.99
C PRO A 473 12.89 9.20 22.31
N ASP A 474 12.48 8.51 21.22
CA ASP A 474 13.27 7.60 20.42
C ASP A 474 13.19 7.93 18.93
N ALA A 475 14.34 7.98 18.27
CA ALA A 475 14.45 8.30 16.83
C ALA A 475 13.78 7.28 15.89
N ASP A 476 13.54 6.06 16.38
CA ASP A 476 12.91 4.96 15.62
C ASP A 476 11.43 4.71 15.98
N ALA A 477 10.86 5.43 16.94
CA ALA A 477 9.48 5.26 17.33
C ALA A 477 8.53 5.91 16.31
N PRO A 478 7.38 5.24 15.96
CA PRO A 478 6.42 5.80 15.02
C PRO A 478 5.88 7.15 15.52
N CYS A 479 5.78 8.10 14.60
CA CYS A 479 5.33 9.45 14.87
C CYS A 479 3.81 9.53 14.89
N LEU A 480 3.22 10.06 15.95
CA LEU A 480 1.81 10.38 16.02
C LEU A 480 1.55 11.67 15.21
N PHE A 481 1.20 11.53 13.95
CA PHE A 481 0.83 12.63 13.05
C PHE A 481 -0.46 13.30 13.49
N GLY A 482 -1.45 12.52 13.89
CA GLY A 482 -2.76 13.03 14.27
C GLY A 482 -3.67 11.93 14.79
N ILE A 483 -4.92 12.31 15.03
CA ILE A 483 -5.96 11.43 15.56
C ILE A 483 -7.23 11.63 14.76
N LEU A 484 -7.80 10.53 14.26
CA LEU A 484 -9.14 10.49 13.68
C LEU A 484 -10.14 10.21 14.81
N ILE A 485 -11.07 11.11 15.04
CA ILE A 485 -12.01 11.06 16.16
C ILE A 485 -13.43 11.07 15.64
N ALA A 486 -14.25 10.10 16.07
CA ALA A 486 -15.68 10.07 15.82
C ALA A 486 -16.45 10.23 17.14
N ASN A 487 -17.36 11.19 17.19
CA ASN A 487 -18.14 11.56 18.35
C ASN A 487 -19.62 11.31 18.14
N GLN A 488 -20.26 10.72 19.16
CA GLN A 488 -21.69 10.74 19.33
C GLN A 488 -22.04 11.80 20.37
N CYS A 489 -22.87 12.75 20.00
CA CYS A 489 -23.36 13.81 20.86
C CYS A 489 -24.74 13.44 21.39
N GLY A 490 -25.26 14.05 22.42
CA GLY A 490 -26.63 13.82 22.92
C GLY A 490 -26.87 12.53 23.71
N MET A 491 -26.46 11.36 23.24
CA MET A 491 -26.72 10.07 23.93
C MET A 491 -25.44 9.23 24.02
N PRO A 492 -25.27 8.44 25.10
CA PRO A 492 -24.25 7.41 25.16
C PRO A 492 -24.45 6.39 24.03
N ARG A 493 -23.35 5.88 23.47
CA ARG A 493 -23.37 4.86 22.40
C ARG A 493 -22.36 3.77 22.69
N ARG A 494 -22.82 2.53 22.62
CA ARG A 494 -21.91 1.39 22.62
C ARG A 494 -21.44 1.14 21.19
N TRP A 495 -20.14 1.25 20.98
CA TRP A 495 -19.54 0.99 19.68
C TRP A 495 -19.55 -0.51 19.38
N GLU A 496 -20.01 -0.88 18.19
CA GLU A 496 -20.03 -2.28 17.79
C GLU A 496 -18.64 -2.77 17.42
N PRO A 497 -18.30 -4.06 17.68
CA PRO A 497 -17.00 -4.61 17.33
C PRO A 497 -16.64 -4.44 15.84
N MET A 498 -17.63 -4.46 14.96
CA MET A 498 -17.45 -4.24 13.51
C MET A 498 -17.08 -2.79 13.21
N GLU A 499 -17.67 -1.81 13.89
CA GLU A 499 -17.36 -0.39 13.73
C GLU A 499 -15.93 -0.08 14.19
N ILE A 500 -15.54 -0.67 15.32
CA ILE A 500 -14.19 -0.53 15.91
C ILE A 500 -13.14 -1.08 14.94
N GLU A 501 -13.29 -2.32 14.49
CA GLU A 501 -12.34 -2.98 13.61
C GLU A 501 -12.22 -2.27 12.25
N LEU A 502 -13.35 -1.80 11.72
CA LEU A 502 -13.38 -1.09 10.46
C LEU A 502 -12.71 0.28 10.57
N LEU A 503 -12.93 1.00 11.66
CA LEU A 503 -12.29 2.30 11.88
C LEU A 503 -10.76 2.16 12.06
N GLU A 504 -10.29 1.11 12.74
CA GLU A 504 -8.85 0.78 12.85
C GLU A 504 -8.22 0.54 11.47
N GLN A 505 -8.89 -0.23 10.63
CA GLN A 505 -8.43 -0.50 9.27
C GLN A 505 -8.45 0.74 8.39
N LEU A 506 -9.49 1.58 8.50
CA LEU A 506 -9.55 2.88 7.79
C LEU A 506 -8.44 3.81 8.25
N GLY A 507 -8.15 3.91 9.55
CA GLY A 507 -7.03 4.68 10.07
C GLY A 507 -5.70 4.29 9.42
N THR A 508 -5.47 2.99 9.24
CA THR A 508 -4.31 2.48 8.52
C THR A 508 -4.30 2.91 7.04
N GLN A 509 -5.45 2.82 6.34
CA GLN A 509 -5.56 3.25 4.94
C GLN A 509 -5.33 4.75 4.78
N VAL A 510 -5.85 5.55 5.70
CA VAL A 510 -5.63 7.01 5.74
C VAL A 510 -4.15 7.33 5.96
N THR A 511 -3.50 6.64 6.88
CA THR A 511 -2.06 6.80 7.12
C THR A 511 -1.25 6.53 5.86
N ILE A 512 -1.55 5.44 5.13
CA ILE A 512 -0.89 5.12 3.86
C ILE A 512 -1.16 6.21 2.81
N ALA A 513 -2.41 6.70 2.69
CA ALA A 513 -2.76 7.75 1.75
C ALA A 513 -2.04 9.07 2.05
N ILE A 514 -1.91 9.44 3.33
CA ILE A 514 -1.14 10.61 3.77
C ILE A 514 0.34 10.47 3.37
N GLN A 515 0.95 9.31 3.62
CA GLN A 515 2.34 9.05 3.26
C GLN A 515 2.56 9.12 1.73
N GLN A 516 1.62 8.59 0.95
CA GLN A 516 1.67 8.66 -0.52
C GLN A 516 1.56 10.10 -1.02
N ALA A 517 0.66 10.90 -0.46
CA ALA A 517 0.50 12.31 -0.81
C ALA A 517 1.79 13.11 -0.50
N GLN A 518 2.37 12.92 0.67
CA GLN A 518 3.63 13.56 1.07
C GLN A 518 4.79 13.18 0.14
N LEU A 519 4.93 11.89 -0.16
CA LEU A 519 5.97 11.40 -1.07
C LEU A 519 5.80 12.00 -2.47
N TYR A 520 4.56 12.10 -2.95
CA TYR A 520 4.27 12.71 -4.25
C TYR A 520 4.65 14.19 -4.29
N GLU A 521 4.32 14.94 -3.24
CA GLU A 521 4.68 16.36 -3.12
C GLU A 521 6.22 16.56 -3.10
N GLN A 522 6.94 15.70 -2.35
CA GLN A 522 8.40 15.70 -2.35
C GLN A 522 8.98 15.41 -3.74
N VAL A 523 8.47 14.39 -4.43
CA VAL A 523 8.91 14.05 -5.80
C VAL A 523 8.65 15.22 -6.77
N GLN A 524 7.50 15.86 -6.67
CA GLN A 524 7.15 16.99 -7.51
C GLN A 524 8.07 18.20 -7.25
N SER A 525 8.36 18.49 -6.00
CA SER A 525 9.30 19.53 -5.59
C SER A 525 10.73 19.26 -6.11
N LEU A 526 11.20 18.00 -5.96
CA LEU A 526 12.49 17.56 -6.47
C LEU A 526 12.57 17.67 -7.99
N ASN A 527 11.52 17.26 -8.71
CA ASN A 527 11.47 17.37 -10.18
C ASN A 527 11.55 18.84 -10.64
N THR A 528 10.77 19.72 -10.01
CA THR A 528 10.79 21.16 -10.34
C THR A 528 12.18 21.75 -10.10
N ASN A 529 12.83 21.37 -9.01
CA ASN A 529 14.19 21.81 -8.70
C ASN A 529 15.22 21.25 -9.69
N LEU A 530 15.07 19.98 -10.07
CA LEU A 530 15.92 19.33 -11.07
C LEU A 530 15.78 19.98 -12.46
N GLU A 531 14.55 20.25 -12.89
CA GLU A 531 14.27 20.95 -14.15
C GLU A 531 14.96 22.33 -14.18
N LYS A 532 14.89 23.07 -13.08
CA LYS A 532 15.57 24.35 -12.94
C LYS A 532 17.09 24.20 -13.05
N GLN A 533 17.69 23.25 -12.35
CA GLN A 533 19.12 22.96 -12.42
C GLN A 533 19.56 22.52 -13.82
N VAL A 534 18.75 21.67 -14.49
CA VAL A 534 19.01 21.25 -15.87
C VAL A 534 19.01 22.47 -16.82
N ALA A 535 18.01 23.36 -16.69
CA ALA A 535 17.92 24.57 -17.50
C ALA A 535 19.15 25.49 -17.29
N GLU A 536 19.54 25.74 -16.03
CA GLU A 536 20.70 26.53 -15.68
C GLU A 536 22.01 25.91 -16.24
N ARG A 537 22.20 24.60 -16.10
CA ARG A 537 23.37 23.89 -16.63
C ARG A 537 23.40 23.88 -18.15
N THR A 538 22.23 23.78 -18.78
CA THR A 538 22.15 23.82 -20.26
C THR A 538 22.57 25.17 -20.81
N LEU A 539 22.14 26.27 -20.18
CA LEU A 539 22.59 27.63 -20.54
C LEU A 539 24.10 27.80 -20.36
N GLN A 540 24.64 27.35 -19.22
CA GLN A 540 26.10 27.42 -18.98
C GLN A 540 26.89 26.63 -20.01
N LEU A 541 26.41 25.46 -20.40
CA LEU A 541 27.04 24.64 -21.45
C LEU A 541 26.98 25.33 -22.83
N GLN A 542 25.85 25.95 -23.19
CA GLN A 542 25.72 26.68 -24.44
C GLN A 542 26.68 27.89 -24.53
N ASP A 543 26.79 28.64 -23.45
CA ASP A 543 27.73 29.78 -23.37
C ASP A 543 29.19 29.29 -23.53
N SER A 544 29.57 28.24 -22.82
CA SER A 544 30.90 27.63 -22.90
C SER A 544 31.21 27.06 -24.29
N MET A 545 30.21 26.44 -24.95
CA MET A 545 30.36 25.95 -26.32
C MET A 545 30.54 27.11 -27.32
N ALA A 546 29.80 28.21 -27.17
CA ALA A 546 29.89 29.37 -28.02
C ALA A 546 31.30 30.02 -27.90
N GLU A 547 31.84 30.13 -26.69
CA GLU A 547 33.21 30.64 -26.43
C GLU A 547 34.26 29.72 -27.07
N MET A 548 34.14 28.42 -26.91
CA MET A 548 35.06 27.45 -27.50
C MET A 548 35.02 27.50 -29.04
N GLU A 549 33.85 27.69 -29.64
CA GLU A 549 33.71 27.81 -31.08
C GLU A 549 34.37 29.10 -31.62
N GLN A 550 34.27 30.22 -30.92
CA GLN A 550 34.97 31.45 -31.26
C GLN A 550 36.51 31.28 -31.20
N LEU A 551 37.02 30.64 -30.17
CA LEU A 551 38.44 30.33 -30.02
C LEU A 551 38.96 29.42 -31.16
N ASN A 552 38.18 28.40 -31.54
CA ASN A 552 38.52 27.50 -32.64
C ASN A 552 38.54 28.25 -34.00
N GLN A 553 37.57 29.12 -34.26
CA GLN A 553 37.52 29.90 -35.48
C GLN A 553 38.73 30.85 -35.58
N LEU A 554 39.10 31.49 -34.48
CA LEU A 554 40.31 32.36 -34.42
C LEU A 554 41.58 31.55 -34.67
N ARG A 555 41.72 30.39 -34.06
CA ARG A 555 42.87 29.49 -34.29
C ARG A 555 43.00 29.12 -35.76
N ASP A 556 41.91 28.74 -36.41
CA ASP A 556 41.95 28.31 -37.81
C ASP A 556 42.27 29.47 -38.78
N LEU A 557 41.76 30.66 -38.48
CA LEU A 557 42.11 31.88 -39.21
C LEU A 557 43.60 32.20 -39.11
N LEU A 558 44.18 32.14 -37.92
CA LEU A 558 45.61 32.38 -37.71
C LEU A 558 46.48 31.38 -38.46
N ILE A 559 46.14 30.08 -38.39
CA ILE A 559 46.85 29.03 -39.11
C ILE A 559 46.81 29.29 -40.64
N HIS A 560 45.66 29.67 -41.16
CA HIS A 560 45.50 29.95 -42.59
C HIS A 560 46.29 31.13 -43.06
N ALA A 561 46.30 32.25 -42.30
CA ALA A 561 47.03 33.42 -42.60
C ALA A 561 48.59 33.20 -42.61
N ILE A 562 49.05 32.48 -41.57
CA ILE A 562 50.45 32.08 -41.46
C ILE A 562 50.87 31.20 -42.65
N ALA A 563 50.11 30.21 -42.95
CA ALA A 563 50.42 29.28 -44.06
C ALA A 563 50.43 29.96 -45.40
N HIS A 564 49.55 30.96 -45.66
CA HIS A 564 49.47 31.68 -46.90
C HIS A 564 50.70 32.58 -47.07
N ASP A 565 51.08 33.40 -46.06
CA ASP A 565 52.21 34.35 -46.14
C ASP A 565 53.56 33.66 -46.24
N LEU A 566 53.74 32.56 -45.48
CA LEU A 566 54.95 31.72 -45.62
C LEU A 566 55.05 31.09 -47.00
N ARG A 567 53.96 30.53 -47.54
CA ARG A 567 53.97 29.92 -48.88
C ARG A 567 54.39 30.93 -49.96
N THR A 568 53.80 32.10 -49.94
CA THR A 568 54.05 33.13 -50.97
C THR A 568 55.52 33.53 -51.04
N THR A 569 56.12 33.72 -49.89
CA THR A 569 57.53 34.24 -49.82
C THR A 569 58.55 33.11 -50.01
N VAL A 570 58.29 31.93 -49.46
CA VAL A 570 59.10 30.71 -49.74
C VAL A 570 59.13 30.40 -51.23
N MET A 571 57.89 30.41 -51.86
CA MET A 571 57.81 30.22 -53.33
C MET A 571 58.60 31.24 -54.11
N GLY A 572 58.56 32.53 -53.73
CA GLY A 572 59.37 33.59 -54.37
C GLY A 572 60.87 33.29 -54.29
N THR A 573 61.38 32.93 -53.13
CA THR A 573 62.74 32.53 -52.90
C THR A 573 63.14 31.27 -53.67
N LEU A 574 62.28 30.23 -53.60
CA LEU A 574 62.48 28.99 -54.36
C LEU A 574 62.51 29.24 -55.87
N MET A 575 61.70 30.13 -56.43
CA MET A 575 61.61 30.45 -57.81
C MET A 575 62.88 31.08 -58.30
N VAL A 576 63.46 32.00 -57.47
CA VAL A 576 64.77 32.58 -57.78
C VAL A 576 65.87 31.55 -57.74
N LEU A 577 65.91 30.70 -56.70
CA LEU A 577 66.92 29.60 -56.61
C LEU A 577 66.80 28.64 -57.73
N GLN A 578 65.60 28.25 -58.15
CA GLN A 578 65.34 27.33 -59.28
C GLN A 578 65.77 27.96 -60.61
N ASN A 579 65.57 29.23 -60.76
CA ASN A 579 66.06 29.94 -61.98
C ASN A 579 67.58 30.02 -62.01
N LEU A 580 68.27 30.20 -60.89
CA LEU A 580 69.66 30.12 -60.75
C LEU A 580 70.20 28.71 -61.06
N GLN A 581 69.52 27.66 -60.54
CA GLN A 581 69.89 26.25 -60.77
C GLN A 581 69.82 25.85 -62.25
N LYS A 582 68.99 26.50 -63.07
CA LYS A 582 68.82 26.22 -64.50
C LYS A 582 69.92 26.90 -65.39
N GLN A 583 70.78 27.71 -64.82
CA GLN A 583 71.88 28.32 -65.58
C GLN A 583 72.97 27.29 -65.82
N PRO A 584 73.58 27.23 -67.05
CA PRO A 584 74.59 26.25 -67.35
C PRO A 584 75.94 26.66 -66.74
N GLY A 585 76.65 25.72 -66.10
CA GLY A 585 78.01 25.91 -65.57
C GLY A 585 78.11 25.52 -64.08
N ASP A 586 79.30 25.02 -63.64
CA ASP A 586 79.53 24.58 -62.25
C ASP A 586 79.70 25.80 -61.27
N GLN A 587 79.92 27.02 -61.83
CA GLN A 587 79.96 28.30 -61.05
C GLN A 587 78.92 29.25 -61.61
N ILE A 588 77.94 29.56 -60.79
CA ILE A 588 76.88 30.52 -61.16
C ILE A 588 77.23 31.88 -60.55
N PRO A 589 77.51 32.94 -61.36
CA PRO A 589 77.77 34.29 -60.80
C PRO A 589 76.45 34.90 -60.30
N ILE A 590 76.29 35.00 -59.01
CA ILE A 590 75.15 35.67 -58.38
C ILE A 590 75.52 37.13 -58.14
N GLY A 591 74.78 38.06 -58.74
CA GLY A 591 74.95 39.48 -58.45
C GLY A 591 74.67 39.76 -56.97
N ARG A 592 75.59 40.54 -56.33
CA ARG A 592 75.52 40.88 -54.90
C ARG A 592 74.13 41.43 -54.50
N SER A 593 73.52 42.22 -55.35
CA SER A 593 72.16 42.78 -55.11
C SER A 593 71.06 41.79 -55.10
N LEU A 594 71.21 40.63 -55.78
CA LEU A 594 70.22 39.53 -55.75
C LEU A 594 70.40 38.72 -54.46
N LEU A 595 71.64 38.43 -54.04
CA LEU A 595 71.93 37.78 -52.78
C LEU A 595 71.44 38.63 -51.60
N GLU A 596 71.72 39.93 -51.59
CA GLU A 596 71.22 40.83 -50.57
C GLU A 596 69.69 40.85 -50.51
N ARG A 597 69.00 40.86 -51.64
CA ARG A 597 67.48 40.74 -51.67
C ARG A 597 66.96 39.43 -51.15
N MET A 598 67.65 38.35 -51.39
CA MET A 598 67.24 37.04 -50.84
C MET A 598 67.42 36.95 -49.32
N VAL A 599 68.57 37.45 -48.80
CA VAL A 599 68.82 37.55 -47.37
C VAL A 599 67.79 38.49 -46.73
N GLN A 600 67.58 39.69 -47.31
CA GLN A 600 66.58 40.63 -46.83
C GLN A 600 65.16 40.04 -46.86
N SER A 601 64.78 39.22 -47.86
CA SER A 601 63.51 38.55 -47.91
C SER A 601 63.39 37.52 -46.79
N GLY A 602 64.45 36.73 -46.50
CA GLY A 602 64.50 35.79 -45.39
C GLY A 602 64.35 36.47 -44.02
N ASP A 603 65.08 37.57 -43.81
CA ASP A 603 64.98 38.32 -42.57
C ASP A 603 63.59 38.91 -42.34
N VAL A 604 62.91 39.40 -43.37
CA VAL A 604 61.55 39.90 -43.31
C VAL A 604 60.60 38.79 -42.95
N GLN A 605 60.80 37.56 -43.47
CA GLN A 605 59.98 36.40 -43.13
C GLN A 605 60.13 35.96 -41.67
N LEU A 606 61.37 35.86 -41.21
CA LEU A 606 61.70 35.50 -39.84
C LEU A 606 61.09 36.50 -38.84
N ASN A 607 61.20 37.76 -39.16
CA ASN A 607 60.64 38.84 -38.34
C ASN A 607 59.05 38.73 -38.28
N LYS A 608 58.44 38.48 -39.41
CA LYS A 608 56.94 38.24 -39.44
C LYS A 608 56.53 37.02 -38.63
N LEU A 609 57.27 35.92 -38.77
CA LEU A 609 56.96 34.68 -38.00
C LEU A 609 57.10 34.92 -36.49
N ASN A 610 58.18 35.54 -36.09
CA ASN A 610 58.44 35.90 -34.69
C ASN A 610 57.36 36.85 -34.12
N ALA A 611 56.93 37.83 -34.90
CA ALA A 611 55.85 38.73 -34.50
C ALA A 611 54.48 37.98 -34.33
N LEU A 612 54.22 37.00 -35.19
CA LEU A 612 53.02 36.14 -35.07
C LEU A 612 53.06 35.25 -33.85
N LEU A 613 54.17 34.58 -33.58
CA LEU A 613 54.35 33.73 -32.39
C LEU A 613 54.20 34.57 -31.12
N GLU A 614 54.76 35.77 -31.09
CA GLU A 614 54.65 36.67 -29.94
C GLU A 614 53.23 37.20 -29.75
N ALA A 615 52.51 37.53 -30.83
CA ALA A 615 51.13 37.96 -30.75
C ALA A 615 50.21 36.80 -30.21
N TYR A 616 50.47 35.53 -30.61
CA TYR A 616 49.80 34.37 -30.11
C TYR A 616 50.12 34.15 -28.64
N GLN A 617 51.38 34.21 -28.21
CA GLN A 617 51.76 34.07 -26.80
C GLN A 617 51.12 35.15 -25.93
N ASN A 618 51.17 36.40 -26.39
CA ASN A 618 50.55 37.51 -25.67
C ASN A 618 49.01 37.39 -25.52
N GLN A 619 48.37 36.70 -26.43
CA GLN A 619 46.91 36.46 -26.36
C GLN A 619 46.56 35.37 -25.41
N THR A 620 47.39 34.32 -25.28
CA THR A 620 47.13 33.16 -24.39
C THR A 620 47.62 33.39 -22.96
N GLU A 621 48.77 34.08 -22.79
CA GLU A 621 49.43 34.22 -21.49
C GLU A 621 49.40 35.66 -20.96
N GLY A 622 48.96 36.63 -21.79
CA GLY A 622 49.05 38.04 -21.51
C GLY A 622 50.46 38.62 -21.80
N VAL A 623 50.56 39.95 -21.93
CA VAL A 623 51.88 40.65 -22.15
C VAL A 623 52.60 40.76 -20.81
N ALA A 624 53.64 39.97 -20.59
CA ALA A 624 54.49 40.09 -19.41
C ALA A 624 55.29 41.37 -19.51
N LEU A 625 55.12 42.27 -18.57
CA LEU A 625 55.85 43.59 -18.53
C LEU A 625 56.88 43.58 -17.41
N GLN A 626 58.06 44.21 -17.73
CA GLN A 626 59.05 44.57 -16.73
C GLN A 626 58.99 46.11 -16.54
N LEU A 627 58.12 46.52 -15.63
CA LEU A 627 57.84 47.92 -15.41
C LEU A 627 59.00 48.59 -14.63
N GLU A 628 59.53 49.70 -15.17
CA GLU A 628 60.55 50.54 -14.56
C GLU A 628 60.21 52.03 -14.78
N ALA A 629 60.80 52.91 -14.01
CA ALA A 629 60.61 54.33 -14.18
C ALA A 629 61.46 54.86 -15.42
N VAL A 630 60.76 55.06 -16.52
CA VAL A 630 61.40 55.39 -17.82
C VAL A 630 61.28 56.88 -18.13
N ASN A 631 62.38 57.44 -18.55
CA ASN A 631 62.40 58.77 -19.17
C ASN A 631 62.09 58.62 -20.67
N LEU A 632 60.88 58.97 -21.08
CA LEU A 632 60.40 58.76 -22.45
C LEU A 632 61.14 59.66 -23.46
N SER A 633 61.59 60.84 -23.04
CA SER A 633 62.39 61.71 -23.91
C SER A 633 63.77 61.10 -24.27
N ALA A 634 64.43 60.51 -23.27
CA ALA A 634 65.72 59.84 -23.49
C ALA A 634 65.53 58.59 -24.37
N LEU A 635 64.44 57.77 -24.09
CA LEU A 635 64.13 56.58 -24.88
C LEU A 635 63.81 56.92 -26.34
N LEU A 636 63.05 57.99 -26.57
CA LEU A 636 62.72 58.48 -27.92
C LEU A 636 63.94 58.98 -28.65
N CYS A 637 64.79 59.75 -27.98
CA CYS A 637 66.07 60.23 -28.58
C CYS A 637 66.99 59.06 -28.96
N ALA A 638 67.10 58.06 -28.10
CA ALA A 638 67.84 56.81 -28.40
C ALA A 638 67.28 56.10 -29.61
N THR A 639 65.96 55.95 -29.69
CA THR A 639 65.26 55.31 -30.82
C THR A 639 65.42 56.04 -32.13
N LEU A 640 65.39 57.38 -32.09
CA LEU A 640 65.65 58.25 -33.25
C LEU A 640 67.09 58.17 -33.72
N THR A 641 68.06 58.06 -32.81
CA THR A 641 69.48 57.87 -33.14
C THR A 641 69.73 56.53 -33.81
N GLU A 642 69.07 55.44 -33.31
CA GLU A 642 69.15 54.12 -33.89
C GLU A 642 68.57 54.09 -35.31
N LEU A 643 67.49 54.82 -35.58
CA LEU A 643 66.85 54.89 -36.89
C LEU A 643 67.42 55.92 -37.80
N GLN A 644 68.42 56.71 -37.36
CA GLN A 644 69.07 57.80 -38.14
C GLN A 644 69.46 57.32 -39.54
N PRO A 645 70.14 56.17 -39.75
CA PRO A 645 70.52 55.72 -41.09
C PRO A 645 69.31 55.51 -42.03
N LEU A 646 68.21 54.99 -41.48
CA LEU A 646 66.94 54.74 -42.21
C LEU A 646 66.28 56.10 -42.61
N LEU A 647 66.31 57.06 -41.72
CA LEU A 647 65.74 58.40 -41.94
C LEU A 647 66.50 59.15 -43.00
N GLU A 648 67.83 59.11 -42.94
CA GLU A 648 68.75 59.74 -43.92
C GLU A 648 68.61 59.08 -45.30
N GLN A 649 68.59 57.77 -45.36
CA GLN A 649 68.41 57.01 -46.62
C GLN A 649 67.14 57.40 -47.34
N ASN A 650 66.04 57.71 -46.60
CA ASN A 650 64.75 58.09 -47.15
C ASN A 650 64.58 59.64 -47.21
N GLN A 651 65.61 60.42 -46.98
CA GLN A 651 65.60 61.89 -47.04
C GLN A 651 64.52 62.52 -46.13
N VAL A 652 64.25 61.93 -44.95
CA VAL A 652 63.25 62.40 -44.02
C VAL A 652 63.74 63.65 -43.29
N THR A 653 62.90 64.70 -43.28
CA THR A 653 63.13 65.90 -42.47
C THR A 653 62.46 65.64 -41.09
N LEU A 654 63.27 65.66 -40.03
CA LEU A 654 62.79 65.36 -38.68
C LEU A 654 62.65 66.66 -37.87
N ASP A 655 61.39 66.91 -37.42
CA ASP A 655 61.12 68.02 -36.48
C ASP A 655 60.88 67.41 -35.06
N ARG A 656 61.61 67.96 -34.07
CA ARG A 656 61.58 67.39 -32.71
C ARG A 656 61.03 68.43 -31.74
N GLN A 657 59.82 68.17 -31.27
CA GLN A 657 59.12 68.99 -30.26
C GLN A 657 59.07 68.27 -28.90
N ILE A 658 60.23 68.14 -28.28
CA ILE A 658 60.44 67.38 -27.03
C ILE A 658 60.85 68.40 -25.92
N PRO A 659 59.94 68.60 -24.91
CA PRO A 659 60.26 69.45 -23.76
C PRO A 659 61.45 68.92 -22.93
N ALA A 660 62.27 69.79 -22.33
CA ALA A 660 63.42 69.36 -21.54
C ALA A 660 63.07 68.65 -20.20
N ASN A 661 61.93 69.02 -19.60
CA ASN A 661 61.50 68.48 -18.29
C ASN A 661 60.15 67.79 -18.43
N LEU A 662 60.17 66.46 -18.67
CA LEU A 662 59.00 65.63 -18.67
C LEU A 662 59.03 64.66 -17.47
N PRO A 663 57.85 64.34 -16.84
CA PRO A 663 57.76 63.35 -15.77
C PRO A 663 58.13 61.94 -16.30
N LEU A 664 58.53 61.05 -15.38
CA LEU A 664 58.83 59.69 -15.70
C LEU A 664 57.46 58.90 -15.87
N VAL A 665 57.49 57.90 -16.72
CA VAL A 665 56.37 56.94 -16.90
C VAL A 665 56.80 55.60 -16.36
N LEU A 666 55.82 54.85 -15.80
CA LEU A 666 56.05 53.49 -15.38
C LEU A 666 55.80 52.54 -16.58
N ALA A 667 56.94 52.07 -17.16
CA ALA A 667 56.84 51.33 -18.41
C ALA A 667 58.01 50.33 -18.60
N ASP A 668 57.76 49.33 -19.46
CA ASP A 668 58.82 48.43 -19.97
C ASP A 668 59.55 49.18 -21.14
N SER A 669 60.77 49.61 -20.85
CA SER A 669 61.54 50.40 -21.78
C SER A 669 61.81 49.70 -23.12
N ALA A 670 62.02 48.39 -23.12
CA ALA A 670 62.25 47.59 -24.33
C ALA A 670 61.00 47.51 -25.22
N LYS A 671 59.80 47.25 -24.57
CA LYS A 671 58.55 47.15 -25.28
C LYS A 671 58.05 48.49 -25.81
N VAL A 672 58.19 49.56 -25.03
CA VAL A 672 57.81 50.90 -25.48
C VAL A 672 58.75 51.37 -26.57
N ARG A 673 60.10 51.12 -26.51
CA ARG A 673 61.01 51.34 -27.60
C ARG A 673 60.57 50.67 -28.90
N ARG A 674 60.09 49.43 -28.80
CA ARG A 674 59.57 48.68 -29.96
C ARG A 674 58.34 49.36 -30.56
N VAL A 675 57.43 49.87 -29.75
CA VAL A 675 56.29 50.66 -30.23
C VAL A 675 56.72 51.87 -31.00
N MET A 676 57.63 52.65 -30.42
CA MET A 676 58.19 53.87 -31.07
C MET A 676 58.85 53.52 -32.40
N SER A 677 59.73 52.52 -32.38
CA SER A 677 60.43 52.08 -33.60
C SER A 677 59.44 51.58 -34.67
N GLN A 678 58.39 50.87 -34.29
CA GLN A 678 57.38 50.42 -35.24
C GLN A 678 56.59 51.56 -35.87
N LEU A 679 56.20 52.55 -35.06
CA LEU A 679 55.43 53.71 -35.56
C LEU A 679 56.31 54.58 -36.49
N LEU A 680 57.56 54.84 -36.10
CA LEU A 680 58.50 55.59 -36.93
C LEU A 680 58.83 54.85 -38.24
N THR A 681 59.11 53.56 -38.18
CA THR A 681 59.42 52.78 -39.40
C THR A 681 58.19 52.68 -40.31
N ASN A 682 56.97 52.67 -39.76
CA ASN A 682 55.73 52.71 -40.56
C ASN A 682 55.61 54.04 -41.31
N ALA A 683 55.86 55.14 -40.65
CA ALA A 683 55.88 56.47 -41.27
C ALA A 683 56.86 56.58 -42.46
N VAL A 684 58.05 55.94 -42.34
CA VAL A 684 59.03 55.92 -43.43
C VAL A 684 58.61 54.92 -44.53
N LYS A 685 58.21 53.69 -44.21
CA LYS A 685 57.92 52.60 -45.17
C LYS A 685 56.75 52.90 -46.08
N HIS A 686 55.75 53.58 -45.54
CA HIS A 686 54.45 53.73 -46.23
C HIS A 686 54.33 55.04 -46.99
N ASN A 687 55.35 55.89 -46.93
CA ASN A 687 55.39 57.16 -47.61
C ASN A 687 56.54 57.26 -48.62
N PRO A 688 56.51 58.22 -49.62
CA PRO A 688 57.56 58.45 -50.53
C PRO A 688 58.76 59.07 -49.80
N PRO A 689 60.01 58.97 -50.35
CA PRO A 689 61.17 59.67 -49.79
C PRO A 689 61.00 61.23 -49.78
N GLY A 690 61.56 61.89 -48.74
CA GLY A 690 61.47 63.32 -48.61
C GLY A 690 60.36 63.88 -47.75
N ILE A 691 59.69 63.00 -46.97
CA ILE A 691 58.65 63.40 -46.04
C ILE A 691 59.19 64.14 -44.82
N GLN A 692 58.34 64.90 -44.17
CA GLN A 692 58.59 65.49 -42.88
C GLN A 692 57.93 64.64 -41.80
N ILE A 693 58.67 64.27 -40.76
CA ILE A 693 58.15 63.57 -39.58
C ILE A 693 58.32 64.51 -38.39
N THR A 694 57.25 64.85 -37.74
CA THR A 694 57.21 65.63 -36.49
C THR A 694 56.98 64.65 -35.31
N VAL A 695 57.83 64.71 -34.30
CA VAL A 695 57.73 63.89 -33.09
C VAL A 695 57.53 64.81 -31.89
N GLN A 696 56.42 64.65 -31.18
CA GLN A 696 56.04 65.47 -30.05
C GLN A 696 55.76 64.67 -28.79
N LEU A 697 56.24 65.16 -27.65
CA LEU A 697 55.89 64.64 -26.32
C LEU A 697 55.19 65.75 -25.52
N LYS A 698 54.08 65.45 -24.91
CA LYS A 698 53.38 66.41 -24.04
C LYS A 698 52.68 65.70 -22.92
N VAL A 699 52.45 66.36 -21.80
CA VAL A 699 51.58 65.82 -20.69
C VAL A 699 50.21 66.33 -20.91
N GLU A 700 49.25 65.37 -20.91
CA GLU A 700 47.82 65.65 -21.08
C GLU A 700 46.99 64.74 -20.12
N ALA A 701 46.14 65.36 -19.32
CA ALA A 701 45.20 64.64 -18.41
C ALA A 701 45.89 63.62 -17.50
N GLY A 702 47.06 63.81 -16.99
CA GLY A 702 47.80 62.92 -16.10
C GLY A 702 48.50 61.74 -16.83
N MET A 703 48.59 61.80 -18.13
CA MET A 703 49.30 60.84 -18.98
C MET A 703 50.38 61.53 -19.84
N LEU A 704 51.41 60.80 -20.20
CA LEU A 704 52.40 61.28 -21.16
C LEU A 704 52.02 60.85 -22.58
N LEU A 705 51.69 61.79 -23.44
CA LEU A 705 51.29 61.59 -24.83
C LEU A 705 52.48 61.69 -25.74
N CYS A 706 52.73 60.65 -26.54
CA CYS A 706 53.70 60.64 -27.64
C CYS A 706 52.97 60.70 -28.97
N ILE A 707 53.32 61.68 -29.82
CA ILE A 707 52.74 61.87 -31.15
C ILE A 707 53.85 61.73 -32.19
N ILE A 708 53.59 60.94 -33.22
CA ILE A 708 54.47 60.80 -34.41
C ILE A 708 53.60 61.14 -35.63
N GLU A 709 53.84 62.25 -36.23
CA GLU A 709 53.08 62.79 -37.34
C GLU A 709 53.92 62.83 -38.62
N ASP A 710 53.37 62.34 -39.71
CA ASP A 710 53.97 62.41 -41.05
C ASP A 710 53.07 63.26 -41.99
N ASN A 711 53.66 63.96 -42.92
CA ASN A 711 53.00 64.72 -43.97
C ASN A 711 52.84 63.92 -45.29
N GLY A 712 52.71 62.60 -45.18
CA GLY A 712 52.66 61.68 -46.30
C GLY A 712 51.30 61.55 -46.95
N LYS A 713 51.01 60.33 -47.50
CA LYS A 713 49.79 60.09 -48.28
C LYS A 713 48.55 60.00 -47.44
N GLY A 714 48.67 59.83 -46.12
CA GLY A 714 47.52 59.59 -45.21
C GLY A 714 46.78 58.24 -45.39
N ILE A 715 45.82 57.99 -44.50
CA ILE A 715 45.05 56.77 -44.43
C ILE A 715 43.55 57.11 -44.45
N HIS A 716 42.73 56.30 -45.14
CA HIS A 716 41.35 56.57 -45.24
C HIS A 716 40.65 56.33 -43.86
N PRO A 717 39.66 57.14 -43.43
CA PRO A 717 39.01 57.00 -42.13
C PRO A 717 38.43 55.66 -41.87
N SER A 718 37.88 54.92 -42.86
CA SER A 718 37.38 53.53 -42.73
C SER A 718 38.44 52.52 -42.29
N ASP A 719 39.72 52.84 -42.62
CA ASP A 719 40.86 51.95 -42.33
C ASP A 719 41.45 52.23 -40.96
N CYS A 720 41.43 53.53 -40.54
CA CYS A 720 41.93 53.96 -39.25
C CYS A 720 41.36 53.16 -38.05
N CYS A 721 40.06 52.93 -38.02
CA CYS A 721 39.40 52.16 -36.95
C CYS A 721 39.79 50.67 -36.88
N ARG A 722 40.43 50.16 -37.97
CA ARG A 722 40.76 48.74 -38.13
C ARG A 722 42.25 48.43 -38.06
N LEU A 723 43.09 49.44 -38.02
CA LEU A 723 44.52 49.25 -38.04
C LEU A 723 45.13 48.52 -36.84
N PHE A 724 44.46 48.63 -35.69
CA PHE A 724 44.93 48.06 -34.44
C PHE A 724 44.20 46.71 -34.13
N ASP A 725 43.11 46.35 -34.87
CA ASP A 725 42.37 45.14 -34.67
C ASP A 725 43.03 43.93 -35.32
N LEU A 726 43.18 42.86 -34.57
CA LEU A 726 43.63 41.54 -35.07
C LEU A 726 42.55 40.78 -35.87
N ARG A 727 41.36 41.38 -36.05
CA ARG A 727 40.27 40.74 -36.77
C ARG A 727 40.52 40.75 -38.29
N ILE A 728 41.24 39.74 -38.72
CA ILE A 728 41.35 39.37 -40.14
C ILE A 728 40.06 38.60 -40.53
N GLY A 729 39.04 39.34 -40.90
CA GLY A 729 37.81 38.68 -41.30
C GLY A 729 37.00 39.52 -42.28
N ARG A 730 36.89 39.09 -43.50
CA ARG A 730 35.97 39.53 -44.55
C ARG A 730 36.22 40.91 -45.14
N CYS A 731 37.33 41.08 -45.83
CA CYS A 731 37.35 42.03 -46.94
C CYS A 731 38.33 41.54 -48.01
N ASP A 732 37.91 41.60 -49.26
CA ASP A 732 38.51 41.07 -50.48
C ASP A 732 39.77 41.82 -50.94
N ASP A 733 40.43 42.67 -50.11
CA ASP A 733 41.60 43.47 -50.47
C ASP A 733 42.90 42.88 -49.93
N ARG A 734 43.58 42.13 -50.81
CA ARG A 734 44.89 41.50 -50.63
C ARG A 734 46.04 42.40 -50.27
N LYS A 735 45.84 43.75 -50.19
CA LYS A 735 46.86 44.75 -49.91
C LYS A 735 47.03 45.13 -48.44
N LEU A 736 46.10 44.84 -47.58
CA LEU A 736 46.12 45.26 -46.16
C LEU A 736 46.67 44.23 -45.17
N ALA A 737 46.83 42.99 -45.58
CA ALA A 737 47.22 41.90 -44.67
C ALA A 737 48.62 42.00 -44.05
N GLY A 738 49.49 42.75 -44.62
CA GLY A 738 50.85 42.92 -44.12
C GLY A 738 51.06 44.03 -43.10
N ILE A 739 50.11 44.97 -42.95
CA ILE A 739 50.28 46.21 -42.15
C ILE A 739 49.75 46.01 -40.70
N SER A 740 48.81 45.11 -40.48
CA SER A 740 48.06 45.06 -39.21
C SER A 740 48.78 44.39 -38.04
N LEU A 741 49.70 43.46 -38.27
CA LEU A 741 50.31 42.68 -37.19
C LEU A 741 51.21 43.50 -36.26
N GLY A 742 52.02 44.40 -36.82
CA GLY A 742 52.90 45.27 -36.04
C GLY A 742 52.13 46.29 -35.20
N LEU A 743 51.02 46.86 -35.74
CA LEU A 743 50.23 47.85 -35.04
C LEU A 743 49.31 47.16 -33.96
N SER A 744 48.84 45.97 -34.23
CA SER A 744 48.11 45.15 -33.22
C SER A 744 48.99 44.80 -32.02
N LEU A 745 50.24 44.44 -32.26
CA LEU A 745 51.20 44.22 -31.18
C LEU A 745 51.49 45.52 -30.40
N CYS A 746 51.57 46.66 -31.09
CA CYS A 746 51.71 47.97 -30.43
C CYS A 746 50.52 48.25 -29.51
N HIS A 747 49.31 47.94 -29.97
CA HIS A 747 48.06 48.04 -29.16
C HIS A 747 48.11 47.15 -27.92
N GLN A 748 48.47 45.89 -28.07
CA GLN A 748 48.61 44.98 -26.94
C GLN A 748 49.63 45.43 -25.91
N ILE A 749 50.79 45.91 -26.38
CA ILE A 749 51.84 46.45 -25.50
C ILE A 749 51.33 47.66 -24.73
N ILE A 750 50.74 48.64 -25.43
CA ILE A 750 50.29 49.91 -24.80
C ILE A 750 49.10 49.64 -23.87
N ALA A 751 48.16 48.77 -24.26
CA ALA A 751 47.05 48.38 -23.41
C ALA A 751 47.52 47.64 -22.13
N ALA A 752 48.57 46.80 -22.23
CA ALA A 752 49.17 46.16 -21.07
C ALA A 752 49.82 47.15 -20.09
N HIS A 753 50.24 48.31 -20.57
CA HIS A 753 50.73 49.42 -19.76
C HIS A 753 49.63 50.36 -19.26
N GLU A 754 48.37 49.96 -19.36
CA GLU A 754 47.18 50.76 -19.00
C GLU A 754 47.13 52.09 -19.81
N GLY A 755 47.71 52.06 -21.02
CA GLY A 755 47.80 53.19 -21.93
C GLY A 755 46.76 53.09 -23.07
N GLU A 756 46.72 54.12 -23.88
CA GLU A 756 45.90 54.22 -25.09
C GLU A 756 46.76 54.46 -26.32
N ILE A 757 46.45 53.88 -27.46
CA ILE A 757 47.10 54.11 -28.75
C ILE A 757 46.06 54.40 -29.82
N GLY A 758 46.35 55.33 -30.74
CA GLY A 758 45.44 55.69 -31.81
C GLY A 758 46.09 56.32 -33.02
N VAL A 759 45.30 56.64 -34.03
CA VAL A 759 45.68 57.28 -35.24
C VAL A 759 44.65 58.28 -35.70
N ASN A 760 45.06 59.47 -36.09
CA ASN A 760 44.29 60.47 -36.78
C ASN A 760 44.89 60.69 -38.18
N SER A 761 44.14 60.43 -39.23
CA SER A 761 44.69 60.55 -40.59
C SER A 761 43.59 60.85 -41.59
N MET A 762 43.97 61.63 -42.63
CA MET A 762 43.13 61.86 -43.81
C MET A 762 43.95 61.67 -45.08
N PRO A 763 43.40 61.15 -46.17
CA PRO A 763 44.09 60.99 -47.43
C PRO A 763 44.66 62.34 -47.94
N GLY A 764 45.96 62.37 -48.24
CA GLY A 764 46.68 63.56 -48.78
C GLY A 764 47.16 64.57 -47.75
N THR A 765 46.89 64.40 -46.48
CA THR A 765 47.32 65.30 -45.39
C THR A 765 48.36 64.68 -44.45
N GLY A 766 48.60 63.37 -44.56
CA GLY A 766 49.48 62.61 -43.68
C GLY A 766 48.78 61.89 -42.59
N SER A 767 49.54 61.27 -41.66
CA SER A 767 49.01 60.48 -40.55
C SER A 767 49.69 60.93 -39.23
N GLN A 768 48.86 60.97 -38.19
CA GLN A 768 49.31 61.29 -36.85
C GLN A 768 49.03 60.06 -35.97
N PHE A 769 50.03 59.24 -35.66
CA PHE A 769 49.99 58.15 -34.71
C PHE A 769 50.33 58.69 -33.32
N TRP A 770 49.58 58.27 -32.33
CA TRP A 770 49.79 58.67 -30.93
C TRP A 770 49.57 57.50 -29.96
N PHE A 771 50.28 57.58 -28.84
CA PHE A 771 50.01 56.70 -27.70
C PHE A 771 50.19 57.47 -26.39
N LYS A 772 49.46 57.05 -25.36
CA LYS A 772 49.50 57.60 -24.01
C LYS A 772 49.98 56.56 -23.02
N LEU A 773 50.78 56.94 -22.05
CA LEU A 773 51.24 56.13 -20.96
C LEU A 773 50.98 56.83 -19.61
N PRO A 774 50.62 56.12 -18.55
CA PRO A 774 50.37 56.70 -17.23
C PRO A 774 51.72 57.27 -16.66
N LEU A 775 51.62 58.39 -15.95
CA LEU A 775 52.77 58.97 -15.20
C LEU A 775 52.98 58.13 -13.92
N VAL A 776 54.24 58.13 -13.42
CA VAL A 776 54.62 57.48 -12.16
C VAL A 776 53.94 58.16 -10.99
#